data_2f345c500bffe16cbcf51f71601c894b
#
_entry.id   2f345c500bffe16cbcf51f71601c894b
#
_cell.length_a   1.000
_cell.length_b   1.000
_cell.length_c   1.000
_cell.angle_alpha   90.00
_cell.angle_beta   90.00
_cell.angle_gamma   90.00
#
_symmetry.space_group_name_H-M   'P 1'
#
loop_
_entity.id
_entity.type
_entity.pdbx_description
1 polymer ?
#
loop_
_entity_poly.entity_id
_entity_poly.type
_entity_poly.pdbx_seq_one_letter_code
_entity_poly.pdbx_strand_id
1 'polypeptide(L)'
;MQSSPTRADLTAAVRAAPLFAALDAATLDALASCAVVVPLADAQDAFADGVPDGLLLVLEGSVDAVEEGGGALRWMGPGEVFDRQLTLAGVARRVLVRGAGAGTLARIPCDVADALEALDPAFAAAMTRMHARQLLCRLAPVLGTLDARLLDELERAADWVHLVRGDVLFEQGDPATGLYFVVSGRLLVERVERDGTVRPIGEAGRGQSLGEMAFFSGAPRSARASALRDTVLVEFTNDEFDALVANRPQLMRHVAAGLVERLNRANTSASAAQVTNLAVLGASPGAPVAAFCERLAESLSRMGPVLRLSAAAVDAFMGEPGIAQSPEETPESARLLAWVEAREASHRFVVLEADAGATPWTRRCLHQADRVLLVARADEDPAPTAAERELLGHPRRVTDARQALVLVHPEGTHRLPQGTRRWIDARAVDAHFHLRWGSGEDMGRLARHLAGRAVGLALGGGGARGFAHIGMVRALREAGVPIDLIGGTSMGASIAAQIAMGWSPEHVVNVNRRIWVKIRPHREYTIPLISIIGTRGSDKVGKMLYGDTQIEDLWTPFFCVSSNLSTAEMMVHRRGSLLWAATASASLPGAAQPVLLDGQLLCDGALLNNLPADVARRLGCGIVIAAEVSVEEDAQFCCERIPRVGELLRDRLFRRRKIKFPSLMELALRASLLHSASLERAALDSADFTLRPPIEGFGLMDFYGLERLVEVGYQHAREEVAKWVATGALDGLAVEFAAASG
;
A
#
# COMPACT_ATOMS: atom_id res chain seq x y z
N MET A 1 41.84 -13.99 -30.74
CA MET A 1 40.85 -14.53 -31.71
C MET A 1 40.69 -16.00 -31.37
N GLN A 2 39.68 -16.36 -30.58
CA GLN A 2 39.34 -17.76 -30.35
C GLN A 2 38.77 -18.32 -31.68
N SER A 3 39.19 -19.50 -32.09
CA SER A 3 38.65 -20.17 -33.27
C SER A 3 37.20 -20.52 -33.05
N SER A 4 36.32 -20.22 -33.99
CA SER A 4 34.91 -20.64 -33.92
C SER A 4 34.86 -22.16 -33.70
N PRO A 5 33.97 -22.64 -32.77
CA PRO A 5 33.87 -24.07 -32.50
C PRO A 5 33.53 -24.85 -33.78
N THR A 6 34.16 -25.99 -33.93
CA THR A 6 33.95 -26.87 -35.10
C THR A 6 32.59 -27.61 -34.92
N ARG A 7 32.08 -28.19 -36.02
CA ARG A 7 30.86 -29.02 -35.95
C ARG A 7 31.02 -30.21 -35.01
N ALA A 8 32.23 -30.75 -34.90
CA ALA A 8 32.54 -31.84 -33.97
C ALA A 8 32.45 -31.37 -32.51
N ASP A 9 32.89 -30.15 -32.22
CA ASP A 9 32.79 -29.54 -30.89
C ASP A 9 31.31 -29.29 -30.50
N LEU A 10 30.50 -28.82 -31.46
CA LEU A 10 29.05 -28.62 -31.25
C LEU A 10 28.33 -29.94 -30.96
N THR A 11 28.61 -30.99 -31.77
CA THR A 11 28.00 -32.31 -31.53
C THR A 11 28.43 -32.88 -30.16
N ALA A 12 29.69 -32.70 -29.77
CA ALA A 12 30.16 -33.13 -28.45
C ALA A 12 29.46 -32.37 -27.30
N ALA A 13 29.30 -31.06 -27.44
CA ALA A 13 28.61 -30.23 -26.45
C ALA A 13 27.12 -30.56 -26.34
N VAL A 14 26.41 -30.71 -27.46
CA VAL A 14 24.98 -31.11 -27.46
C VAL A 14 24.84 -32.50 -26.82
N ARG A 15 25.69 -33.44 -27.13
CA ARG A 15 25.69 -34.81 -26.54
C ARG A 15 25.99 -34.80 -25.03
N ALA A 16 26.81 -33.88 -24.56
CA ALA A 16 27.17 -33.77 -23.16
C ALA A 16 26.09 -33.06 -22.32
N ALA A 17 25.18 -32.29 -22.93
CA ALA A 17 24.14 -31.55 -22.24
C ALA A 17 23.04 -32.47 -21.69
N PRO A 18 22.72 -32.40 -20.40
CA PRO A 18 21.74 -33.29 -19.75
C PRO A 18 20.36 -33.28 -20.39
N LEU A 19 19.93 -32.16 -20.95
CA LEU A 19 18.63 -32.01 -21.62
C LEU A 19 18.49 -32.99 -22.81
N PHE A 20 19.59 -33.22 -23.55
CA PHE A 20 19.58 -34.04 -24.76
C PHE A 20 20.03 -35.47 -24.53
N ALA A 21 20.31 -35.87 -23.28
CA ALA A 21 20.88 -37.20 -22.95
C ALA A 21 20.02 -38.40 -23.37
N ALA A 22 18.71 -38.21 -23.54
CA ALA A 22 17.77 -39.26 -23.95
C ALA A 22 17.67 -39.43 -25.47
N LEU A 23 18.22 -38.50 -26.27
CA LEU A 23 18.10 -38.50 -27.73
C LEU A 23 19.08 -39.46 -28.39
N ASP A 24 18.68 -40.04 -29.51
CA ASP A 24 19.56 -40.90 -30.33
C ASP A 24 20.67 -40.13 -31.05
N ALA A 25 21.69 -40.83 -31.51
CA ALA A 25 22.87 -40.22 -32.14
C ALA A 25 22.53 -39.43 -33.42
N ALA A 26 21.55 -39.89 -34.21
CA ALA A 26 21.18 -39.23 -35.45
C ALA A 26 20.45 -37.89 -35.17
N THR A 27 19.58 -37.87 -34.18
CA THR A 27 18.88 -36.66 -33.71
C THR A 27 19.86 -35.65 -33.10
N LEU A 28 20.85 -36.11 -32.31
CA LEU A 28 21.91 -35.24 -31.78
C LEU A 28 22.77 -34.60 -32.86
N ASP A 29 23.12 -35.36 -33.91
CA ASP A 29 23.87 -34.84 -35.06
C ASP A 29 23.01 -33.85 -35.89
N ALA A 30 21.71 -34.08 -36.01
CA ALA A 30 20.77 -33.15 -36.66
C ALA A 30 20.66 -31.84 -35.86
N LEU A 31 20.48 -31.91 -34.54
CA LEU A 31 20.47 -30.76 -33.66
C LEU A 31 21.74 -29.90 -33.74
N ALA A 32 22.90 -30.56 -33.69
CA ALA A 32 24.17 -29.87 -33.84
C ALA A 32 24.33 -29.20 -35.21
N SER A 33 23.67 -29.75 -36.25
CA SER A 33 23.68 -29.17 -37.60
C SER A 33 22.77 -27.94 -37.74
N CYS A 34 21.71 -27.85 -36.95
CA CYS A 34 20.77 -26.72 -36.92
C CYS A 34 21.20 -25.62 -35.93
N ALA A 35 22.11 -25.93 -35.01
CA ALA A 35 22.57 -25.01 -34.00
C ALA A 35 23.41 -23.87 -34.59
N VAL A 36 23.12 -22.64 -34.16
CA VAL A 36 23.83 -21.43 -34.59
C VAL A 36 24.73 -20.97 -33.45
N VAL A 37 26.02 -20.81 -33.71
CA VAL A 37 26.99 -20.30 -32.73
C VAL A 37 26.82 -18.79 -32.56
N VAL A 38 26.64 -18.35 -31.33
CA VAL A 38 26.45 -16.95 -30.95
C VAL A 38 27.54 -16.54 -29.96
N PRO A 39 28.45 -15.64 -30.35
CA PRO A 39 29.39 -15.07 -29.40
C PRO A 39 28.66 -14.12 -28.46
N LEU A 40 29.01 -14.15 -27.17
CA LEU A 40 28.42 -13.33 -26.16
C LEU A 40 29.46 -12.49 -25.44
N ALA A 41 29.29 -11.18 -25.42
CA ALA A 41 30.15 -10.28 -24.67
C ALA A 41 29.69 -10.17 -23.22
N ASP A 42 30.56 -9.62 -22.36
CA ASP A 42 30.21 -9.31 -20.97
C ASP A 42 29.01 -8.37 -20.89
N ALA A 43 28.07 -8.67 -20.00
CA ALA A 43 26.79 -7.96 -19.80
C ALA A 43 25.85 -7.89 -21.03
N GLN A 44 26.22 -8.52 -22.16
CA GLN A 44 25.36 -8.59 -23.35
C GLN A 44 24.19 -9.54 -23.13
N ASP A 45 22.97 -9.13 -23.54
CA ASP A 45 21.81 -10.01 -23.56
C ASP A 45 21.92 -11.02 -24.71
N ALA A 46 21.84 -12.32 -24.40
CA ALA A 46 21.90 -13.40 -25.38
C ALA A 46 20.67 -13.44 -26.31
N PHE A 47 19.58 -12.78 -25.92
CA PHE A 47 18.32 -12.64 -26.65
C PHE A 47 18.01 -11.17 -27.01
N ALA A 48 19.05 -10.40 -27.38
CA ALA A 48 18.87 -9.01 -27.82
C ALA A 48 17.85 -8.91 -28.97
N ASP A 49 17.20 -7.74 -29.11
CA ASP A 49 16.18 -7.49 -30.12
C ASP A 49 16.67 -7.88 -31.53
N GLY A 50 15.86 -8.65 -32.28
CA GLY A 50 16.19 -9.17 -33.61
C GLY A 50 16.86 -10.54 -33.63
N VAL A 51 17.17 -11.15 -32.46
CA VAL A 51 17.65 -12.53 -32.40
C VAL A 51 16.44 -13.47 -32.27
N PRO A 52 16.24 -14.43 -33.19
CA PRO A 52 15.14 -15.37 -33.09
C PRO A 52 15.18 -16.18 -31.80
N ASP A 53 14.02 -16.50 -31.26
CA ASP A 53 13.87 -17.31 -30.05
C ASP A 53 14.42 -18.73 -30.27
N GLY A 54 14.88 -19.39 -29.19
CA GLY A 54 15.40 -20.76 -29.27
C GLY A 54 16.03 -21.21 -27.94
N LEU A 55 16.37 -22.49 -27.87
CA LEU A 55 17.14 -23.03 -26.75
C LEU A 55 18.60 -22.56 -26.88
N LEU A 56 19.17 -22.10 -25.77
CA LEU A 56 20.58 -21.70 -25.69
C LEU A 56 21.37 -22.70 -24.84
N LEU A 57 22.42 -23.28 -25.45
CA LEU A 57 23.41 -24.13 -24.78
C LEU A 57 24.69 -23.34 -24.58
N VAL A 58 25.19 -23.28 -23.35
CA VAL A 58 26.49 -22.66 -23.04
C VAL A 58 27.60 -23.58 -23.50
N LEU A 59 28.42 -23.11 -24.44
CA LEU A 59 29.60 -23.83 -24.96
C LEU A 59 30.86 -23.50 -24.17
N GLU A 60 31.11 -22.20 -24.01
CA GLU A 60 32.26 -21.66 -23.28
C GLU A 60 31.87 -20.41 -22.52
N GLY A 61 32.57 -20.16 -21.39
CA GLY A 61 32.28 -19.01 -20.54
C GLY A 61 31.16 -19.29 -19.55
N SER A 62 30.47 -18.23 -19.16
CA SER A 62 29.34 -18.29 -18.22
C SER A 62 28.30 -17.24 -18.52
N VAL A 63 27.08 -17.52 -18.14
CA VAL A 63 25.97 -16.60 -18.28
C VAL A 63 25.19 -16.50 -16.97
N ASP A 64 24.65 -15.31 -16.68
CA ASP A 64 23.70 -15.08 -15.62
C ASP A 64 22.30 -15.09 -16.22
N ALA A 65 21.47 -16.02 -15.76
CA ALA A 65 20.05 -15.91 -15.94
C ALA A 65 19.57 -14.78 -15.02
N VAL A 66 19.14 -13.69 -15.61
CA VAL A 66 18.70 -12.50 -14.89
C VAL A 66 17.22 -12.33 -15.16
N GLU A 67 16.45 -12.11 -14.11
CA GLU A 67 15.09 -11.68 -14.31
C GLU A 67 15.07 -10.28 -14.92
N GLU A 68 14.19 -10.02 -15.88
CA GLU A 68 14.04 -8.70 -16.48
C GLU A 68 13.68 -7.71 -15.36
N GLY A 69 14.69 -6.97 -14.84
CA GLY A 69 14.54 -6.09 -13.67
C GLY A 69 15.62 -6.19 -12.59
N GLY A 70 16.58 -7.10 -12.73
CA GLY A 70 17.86 -6.94 -12.03
C GLY A 70 18.22 -7.92 -10.92
N GLY A 71 17.51 -9.00 -10.70
CA GLY A 71 17.96 -10.09 -9.80
C GLY A 71 18.65 -11.21 -10.58
N ALA A 72 19.93 -11.52 -10.30
CA ALA A 72 20.56 -12.74 -10.83
C ALA A 72 19.81 -13.96 -10.26
N LEU A 73 19.19 -14.74 -11.16
CA LEU A 73 18.47 -15.96 -10.79
C LEU A 73 19.43 -17.13 -10.62
N ARG A 74 20.39 -17.23 -11.52
CA ARG A 74 21.34 -18.34 -11.53
C ARG A 74 22.53 -18.03 -12.43
N TRP A 75 23.71 -18.42 -11.96
CA TRP A 75 24.92 -18.56 -12.81
C TRP A 75 24.89 -19.91 -13.54
N MET A 76 25.17 -19.91 -14.83
CA MET A 76 25.20 -21.12 -15.66
C MET A 76 26.52 -21.21 -16.43
N GLY A 77 27.07 -22.42 -16.47
CA GLY A 77 28.32 -22.75 -17.10
C GLY A 77 28.18 -23.68 -18.32
N PRO A 78 29.32 -24.11 -18.92
CA PRO A 78 29.31 -24.98 -20.08
C PRO A 78 28.51 -26.26 -19.90
N GLY A 79 27.71 -26.63 -20.90
CA GLY A 79 26.84 -27.80 -20.91
C GLY A 79 25.43 -27.55 -20.38
N GLU A 80 25.14 -26.37 -19.78
CA GLU A 80 23.79 -26.02 -19.35
C GLU A 80 23.00 -25.42 -20.50
N VAL A 81 21.70 -25.77 -20.52
CA VAL A 81 20.73 -25.32 -21.52
C VAL A 81 19.64 -24.50 -20.84
N PHE A 82 19.16 -23.48 -21.49
CA PHE A 82 18.00 -22.73 -21.05
C PHE A 82 17.16 -22.24 -22.22
N ASP A 83 15.90 -22.00 -21.93
CA ASP A 83 14.92 -21.45 -22.83
C ASP A 83 14.53 -20.02 -22.41
N ARG A 84 14.29 -19.18 -23.41
CA ARG A 84 13.71 -17.85 -23.18
C ARG A 84 12.25 -17.95 -22.76
N GLN A 85 11.52 -18.96 -23.23
CA GLN A 85 10.14 -19.24 -22.87
C GLN A 85 10.05 -20.38 -21.88
N LEU A 86 9.78 -20.06 -20.63
CA LEU A 86 9.48 -21.05 -19.61
C LEU A 86 8.00 -21.40 -19.69
N THR A 87 7.65 -22.57 -20.16
CA THR A 87 6.27 -23.05 -20.15
C THR A 87 6.09 -24.15 -19.12
N LEU A 88 5.36 -23.87 -18.05
CA LEU A 88 4.95 -24.86 -17.06
C LEU A 88 3.47 -24.69 -16.75
N ALA A 89 2.71 -25.77 -16.74
CA ALA A 89 1.26 -25.77 -16.48
C ALA A 89 0.48 -24.78 -17.34
N GLY A 90 0.90 -24.56 -18.61
CA GLY A 90 0.23 -23.66 -19.56
C GLY A 90 0.61 -22.19 -19.45
N VAL A 91 1.54 -21.83 -18.57
CA VAL A 91 2.00 -20.45 -18.37
C VAL A 91 3.40 -20.27 -18.97
N ALA A 92 3.53 -19.46 -20.04
CA ALA A 92 4.80 -19.13 -20.69
C ALA A 92 5.45 -17.89 -20.07
N ARG A 93 6.78 -17.92 -19.83
CA ARG A 93 7.53 -16.81 -19.19
C ARG A 93 8.89 -16.58 -19.83
N ARG A 94 9.37 -15.32 -19.84
CA ARG A 94 10.67 -14.92 -20.40
C ARG A 94 11.72 -14.69 -19.33
N VAL A 95 12.97 -15.10 -19.62
CA VAL A 95 14.16 -14.87 -18.80
C VAL A 95 15.19 -14.13 -19.64
N LEU A 96 15.85 -13.12 -19.08
CA LEU A 96 17.02 -12.48 -19.69
C LEU A 96 18.25 -13.32 -19.38
N VAL A 97 19.12 -13.46 -20.36
CA VAL A 97 20.38 -14.18 -20.20
C VAL A 97 21.51 -13.25 -20.60
N ARG A 98 22.32 -12.89 -19.63
CA ARG A 98 23.45 -11.98 -19.83
C ARG A 98 24.77 -12.70 -19.68
N GLY A 99 25.74 -12.33 -20.52
CA GLY A 99 27.12 -12.80 -20.37
C GLY A 99 27.69 -12.36 -19.02
N ALA A 100 28.23 -13.32 -18.26
CA ALA A 100 29.05 -13.07 -17.08
C ALA A 100 30.53 -13.19 -17.48
N GLY A 101 30.97 -12.32 -18.39
CA GLY A 101 32.22 -12.37 -19.11
C GLY A 101 32.02 -12.72 -20.58
N ALA A 102 33.14 -12.78 -21.34
CA ALA A 102 33.10 -13.24 -22.74
C ALA A 102 32.82 -14.76 -22.82
N GLY A 103 31.86 -15.14 -23.64
CA GLY A 103 31.44 -16.53 -23.79
C GLY A 103 30.98 -16.89 -25.21
N THR A 104 30.66 -18.14 -25.41
CA THR A 104 30.11 -18.66 -26.67
C THR A 104 28.92 -19.56 -26.37
N LEU A 105 27.81 -19.31 -27.06
CA LEU A 105 26.57 -20.08 -26.94
C LEU A 105 26.28 -20.81 -28.26
N ALA A 106 25.55 -21.92 -28.17
CA ALA A 106 24.90 -22.53 -29.33
C ALA A 106 23.38 -22.31 -29.19
N ARG A 107 22.77 -21.72 -30.21
CA ARG A 107 21.31 -21.52 -30.27
C ARG A 107 20.67 -22.57 -31.15
N ILE A 108 19.70 -23.31 -30.61
CA ILE A 108 18.83 -24.23 -31.32
C ILE A 108 17.51 -23.51 -31.59
N PRO A 109 17.09 -23.38 -32.86
CA PRO A 109 15.83 -22.68 -33.20
C PRO A 109 14.59 -23.28 -32.51
N CYS A 110 13.59 -22.46 -32.17
CA CYS A 110 12.36 -22.90 -31.50
C CYS A 110 11.60 -23.97 -32.28
N ASP A 111 11.45 -23.76 -33.58
CA ASP A 111 10.74 -24.72 -34.46
C ASP A 111 11.33 -26.13 -34.41
N VAL A 112 12.64 -26.25 -34.24
CA VAL A 112 13.35 -27.52 -34.06
C VAL A 112 13.08 -28.10 -32.66
N ALA A 113 13.12 -27.27 -31.65
CA ALA A 113 12.84 -27.69 -30.28
C ALA A 113 11.38 -28.13 -30.12
N ASP A 114 10.44 -27.36 -30.66
CA ASP A 114 9.00 -27.65 -30.63
C ASP A 114 8.66 -28.94 -31.38
N ALA A 115 9.30 -29.15 -32.54
CA ALA A 115 9.14 -30.41 -33.30
C ALA A 115 9.67 -31.62 -32.52
N LEU A 116 10.79 -31.50 -31.83
CA LEU A 116 11.31 -32.55 -30.95
C LEU A 116 10.43 -32.82 -29.78
N GLU A 117 9.91 -31.79 -29.10
CA GLU A 117 9.01 -31.92 -27.98
C GLU A 117 7.71 -32.64 -28.38
N ALA A 118 7.23 -32.38 -29.60
CA ALA A 118 6.03 -33.06 -30.13
C ALA A 118 6.29 -34.55 -30.53
N LEU A 119 7.52 -34.89 -30.90
CA LEU A 119 7.86 -36.20 -31.43
C LEU A 119 8.48 -37.16 -30.38
N ASP A 120 9.18 -36.63 -29.38
CA ASP A 120 9.90 -37.43 -28.37
C ASP A 120 9.38 -37.16 -26.96
N PRO A 121 8.57 -38.06 -26.38
CA PRO A 121 8.06 -37.91 -24.99
C PRO A 121 9.14 -37.79 -23.92
N ALA A 122 10.34 -38.40 -24.13
CA ALA A 122 11.43 -38.30 -23.16
C ALA A 122 12.07 -36.90 -23.19
N PHE A 123 12.19 -36.32 -24.38
CA PHE A 123 12.62 -34.93 -24.52
C PHE A 123 11.61 -33.96 -23.96
N ALA A 124 10.32 -34.14 -24.23
CA ALA A 124 9.24 -33.33 -23.64
C ALA A 124 9.29 -33.34 -22.11
N ALA A 125 9.47 -34.53 -21.51
CA ALA A 125 9.64 -34.66 -20.05
C ALA A 125 10.93 -33.96 -19.54
N ALA A 126 12.01 -33.98 -20.29
CA ALA A 126 13.26 -33.30 -19.95
C ALA A 126 13.08 -31.77 -20.03
N MET A 127 12.38 -31.26 -21.03
CA MET A 127 12.00 -29.84 -21.16
C MET A 127 11.14 -29.38 -20.00
N THR A 128 10.11 -30.15 -19.66
CA THR A 128 9.24 -29.85 -18.49
C THR A 128 10.05 -29.75 -17.19
N ARG A 129 10.98 -30.69 -16.96
CA ARG A 129 11.87 -30.64 -15.77
C ARG A 129 12.79 -29.44 -15.80
N MET A 130 13.36 -29.09 -16.97
CA MET A 130 14.19 -27.90 -17.09
C MET A 130 13.41 -26.64 -16.74
N HIS A 131 12.20 -26.49 -17.24
CA HIS A 131 11.31 -25.36 -16.93
C HIS A 131 10.95 -25.31 -15.44
N ALA A 132 10.55 -26.44 -14.84
CA ALA A 132 10.27 -26.53 -13.41
C ALA A 132 11.48 -26.06 -12.58
N ARG A 133 12.67 -26.53 -12.90
CA ARG A 133 13.92 -26.18 -12.22
C ARG A 133 14.24 -24.68 -12.32
N GLN A 134 14.04 -24.08 -13.48
CA GLN A 134 14.21 -22.64 -13.66
C GLN A 134 13.20 -21.82 -12.86
N LEU A 135 11.96 -22.29 -12.74
CA LEU A 135 10.93 -21.65 -11.90
C LEU A 135 11.24 -21.80 -10.40
N LEU A 136 11.75 -22.94 -9.96
CA LEU A 136 12.18 -23.14 -8.57
C LEU A 136 13.30 -22.17 -8.16
N CYS A 137 14.17 -21.76 -9.08
CA CYS A 137 15.18 -20.74 -8.82
C CYS A 137 14.57 -19.40 -8.33
N ARG A 138 13.30 -19.11 -8.65
CA ARG A 138 12.57 -17.93 -8.17
C ARG A 138 12.28 -17.96 -6.67
N LEU A 139 12.42 -19.09 -6.03
CA LEU A 139 12.28 -19.24 -4.59
C LEU A 139 13.56 -18.88 -3.80
N ALA A 140 14.65 -18.55 -4.49
CA ALA A 140 15.90 -18.13 -3.84
C ALA A 140 15.75 -17.02 -2.79
N PRO A 141 14.87 -16.00 -2.97
CA PRO A 141 14.65 -14.98 -1.92
C PRO A 141 14.12 -15.55 -0.61
N VAL A 142 13.39 -16.67 -0.65
CA VAL A 142 12.77 -17.31 0.54
C VAL A 142 13.58 -18.50 1.03
N LEU A 143 14.18 -19.26 0.13
CA LEU A 143 14.91 -20.47 0.46
C LEU A 143 16.43 -20.26 0.59
N GLY A 144 16.94 -19.07 0.21
CA GLY A 144 18.36 -18.76 0.20
C GLY A 144 19.06 -19.28 -1.04
N THR A 145 20.39 -19.46 -0.97
CA THR A 145 21.20 -19.91 -2.11
C THR A 145 20.82 -21.35 -2.54
N LEU A 146 20.36 -21.48 -3.78
CA LEU A 146 19.95 -22.75 -4.38
C LEU A 146 21.11 -23.34 -5.17
N ASP A 147 21.80 -24.32 -4.60
CA ASP A 147 22.78 -25.12 -5.34
C ASP A 147 22.11 -26.25 -6.16
N ALA A 148 22.87 -26.87 -7.07
CA ALA A 148 22.34 -27.91 -7.96
C ALA A 148 21.69 -29.06 -7.19
N ARG A 149 22.27 -29.46 -6.04
CA ARG A 149 21.76 -30.57 -5.22
C ARG A 149 20.45 -30.22 -4.54
N LEU A 150 20.33 -28.98 -4.02
CA LEU A 150 19.07 -28.51 -3.42
C LEU A 150 17.97 -28.39 -4.49
N LEU A 151 18.31 -27.91 -5.69
CA LEU A 151 17.35 -27.88 -6.79
C LEU A 151 16.86 -29.28 -7.17
N ASP A 152 17.72 -30.30 -7.16
CA ASP A 152 17.32 -31.69 -7.40
C ASP A 152 16.41 -32.25 -6.28
N GLU A 153 16.63 -31.84 -5.03
CA GLU A 153 15.80 -32.20 -3.89
C GLU A 153 14.44 -31.48 -3.95
N LEU A 154 14.42 -30.19 -4.25
CA LEU A 154 13.19 -29.40 -4.41
C LEU A 154 12.35 -29.90 -5.59
N GLU A 155 12.99 -30.20 -6.75
CA GLU A 155 12.30 -30.70 -7.94
C GLU A 155 11.56 -32.03 -7.65
N ARG A 156 12.18 -32.91 -6.85
CA ARG A 156 11.56 -34.21 -6.50
C ARG A 156 10.42 -34.09 -5.48
N ALA A 157 10.49 -33.08 -4.61
CA ALA A 157 9.53 -32.86 -3.54
C ALA A 157 8.42 -31.86 -3.91
N ALA A 158 8.53 -31.17 -5.04
CA ALA A 158 7.64 -30.08 -5.41
C ALA A 158 6.35 -30.58 -6.07
N ASP A 159 5.21 -30.31 -5.43
CA ASP A 159 3.90 -30.43 -6.06
C ASP A 159 3.44 -29.06 -6.58
N TRP A 160 3.10 -29.01 -7.87
CA TRP A 160 2.71 -27.77 -8.52
C TRP A 160 1.21 -27.53 -8.42
N VAL A 161 0.84 -26.39 -7.85
CA VAL A 161 -0.55 -25.94 -7.70
C VAL A 161 -0.80 -24.74 -8.60
N HIS A 162 -1.78 -24.87 -9.46
CA HIS A 162 -2.24 -23.78 -10.33
C HIS A 162 -3.63 -23.33 -9.90
N LEU A 163 -3.78 -22.06 -9.58
CA LEU A 163 -5.05 -21.44 -9.19
C LEU A 163 -5.41 -20.39 -10.23
N VAL A 164 -6.63 -20.45 -10.74
CA VAL A 164 -7.20 -19.33 -11.46
C VAL A 164 -7.73 -18.30 -10.46
N ARG A 165 -7.87 -17.09 -10.90
CA ARG A 165 -8.39 -16.03 -10.06
C ARG A 165 -9.71 -16.41 -9.38
N GLY A 166 -9.80 -16.15 -8.07
CA GLY A 166 -10.96 -16.47 -7.22
C GLY A 166 -10.92 -17.87 -6.60
N ASP A 167 -10.04 -18.75 -7.08
CA ASP A 167 -9.87 -20.08 -6.46
C ASP A 167 -9.36 -19.95 -5.03
N VAL A 168 -9.83 -20.86 -4.20
CA VAL A 168 -9.43 -20.95 -2.79
C VAL A 168 -8.34 -21.98 -2.66
N LEU A 169 -7.18 -21.58 -2.11
CA LEU A 169 -6.08 -22.49 -1.81
C LEU A 169 -6.39 -23.34 -0.56
N PHE A 170 -6.87 -22.72 0.50
CA PHE A 170 -7.36 -23.38 1.72
C PHE A 170 -8.30 -22.44 2.50
N GLU A 171 -9.20 -23.03 3.26
CA GLU A 171 -10.12 -22.33 4.15
C GLU A 171 -9.54 -22.19 5.57
N GLN A 172 -10.04 -21.19 6.33
CA GLN A 172 -9.73 -21.07 7.75
C GLN A 172 -10.29 -22.29 8.51
N GLY A 173 -9.42 -22.94 9.30
CA GLY A 173 -9.77 -24.14 10.05
C GLY A 173 -9.39 -25.46 9.36
N ASP A 174 -8.96 -25.42 8.09
CA ASP A 174 -8.50 -26.63 7.39
C ASP A 174 -7.24 -27.21 8.05
N PRO A 175 -7.02 -28.54 7.94
CA PRO A 175 -5.79 -29.17 8.38
C PRO A 175 -4.56 -28.59 7.67
N ALA A 176 -3.45 -28.45 8.38
CA ALA A 176 -2.19 -27.99 7.80
C ALA A 176 -1.45 -29.17 7.16
N THR A 177 -1.62 -29.38 5.86
CA THR A 177 -1.00 -30.48 5.10
C THR A 177 0.41 -30.17 4.62
N GLY A 178 0.75 -28.92 4.42
CA GLY A 178 2.03 -28.50 3.87
C GLY A 178 2.24 -26.99 3.86
N LEU A 179 3.36 -26.59 3.27
CA LEU A 179 3.79 -25.22 3.03
C LEU A 179 3.67 -24.89 1.54
N TYR A 180 3.22 -23.70 1.24
CA TYR A 180 3.09 -23.20 -0.12
C TYR A 180 4.08 -22.06 -0.36
N PHE A 181 4.69 -22.02 -1.56
CA PHE A 181 5.56 -20.94 -1.99
C PHE A 181 5.03 -20.36 -3.29
N VAL A 182 4.81 -19.05 -3.32
CA VAL A 182 4.31 -18.36 -4.51
C VAL A 182 5.42 -18.20 -5.52
N VAL A 183 5.32 -18.90 -6.64
CA VAL A 183 6.24 -18.78 -7.79
C VAL A 183 5.81 -17.60 -8.65
N SER A 184 4.51 -17.41 -8.84
CA SER A 184 3.94 -16.27 -9.55
C SER A 184 2.50 -16.03 -9.12
N GLY A 185 2.02 -14.82 -9.38
CA GLY A 185 0.67 -14.43 -8.99
C GLY A 185 0.59 -13.78 -7.63
N ARG A 186 -0.61 -13.78 -7.04
CA ARG A 186 -0.89 -13.16 -5.75
C ARG A 186 -2.12 -13.76 -5.10
N LEU A 187 -2.04 -13.96 -3.78
CA LEU A 187 -3.15 -14.46 -2.97
C LEU A 187 -3.56 -13.40 -1.94
N LEU A 188 -4.86 -13.33 -1.67
CA LEU A 188 -5.45 -12.63 -0.55
C LEU A 188 -5.54 -13.57 0.64
N VAL A 189 -5.16 -13.08 1.82
CA VAL A 189 -5.28 -13.82 3.08
C VAL A 189 -6.30 -13.12 3.96
N GLU A 190 -7.38 -13.83 4.30
CA GLU A 190 -8.52 -13.30 5.02
C GLU A 190 -8.78 -14.13 6.29
N ARG A 191 -9.24 -13.46 7.34
CA ARG A 191 -9.66 -14.12 8.57
C ARG A 191 -11.12 -13.83 8.85
N VAL A 192 -11.87 -14.89 9.18
CA VAL A 192 -13.22 -14.78 9.69
C VAL A 192 -13.11 -14.53 11.20
N GLU A 193 -13.57 -13.38 11.65
CA GLU A 193 -13.59 -13.03 13.07
C GLU A 193 -14.76 -13.74 13.79
N ARG A 194 -14.78 -13.72 15.15
CA ARG A 194 -15.78 -14.42 15.94
C ARG A 194 -17.22 -13.94 15.72
N ASP A 195 -17.39 -12.73 15.23
CA ASP A 195 -18.69 -12.12 14.89
C ASP A 195 -19.15 -12.45 13.46
N GLY A 196 -18.36 -13.27 12.71
CA GLY A 196 -18.65 -13.64 11.33
C GLY A 196 -18.18 -12.63 10.28
N THR A 197 -17.55 -11.53 10.69
CA THR A 197 -16.99 -10.55 9.73
C THR A 197 -15.71 -11.12 9.09
N VAL A 198 -15.59 -10.97 7.76
CA VAL A 198 -14.38 -11.35 7.02
C VAL A 198 -13.45 -10.15 6.96
N ARG A 199 -12.24 -10.33 7.49
CA ARG A 199 -11.23 -9.28 7.52
C ARG A 199 -10.00 -9.68 6.73
N PRO A 200 -9.58 -8.92 5.71
CA PRO A 200 -8.31 -9.14 5.04
C PRO A 200 -7.16 -8.85 6.03
N ILE A 201 -6.26 -9.82 6.20
CA ILE A 201 -5.11 -9.71 7.10
C ILE A 201 -3.79 -9.55 6.35
N GLY A 202 -3.79 -9.77 5.03
CA GLY A 202 -2.61 -9.57 4.20
C GLY A 202 -2.75 -10.14 2.80
N GLU A 203 -1.69 -9.99 2.04
CA GLU A 203 -1.54 -10.58 0.72
C GLU A 203 -0.20 -11.33 0.67
N ALA A 204 -0.16 -12.38 -0.14
CA ALA A 204 1.08 -13.11 -0.43
C ALA A 204 1.36 -13.08 -1.92
N GLY A 205 2.49 -12.52 -2.29
CA GLY A 205 2.96 -12.42 -3.67
C GLY A 205 4.16 -13.32 -3.93
N ARG A 206 4.70 -13.22 -5.13
CA ARG A 206 5.86 -13.96 -5.60
C ARG A 206 7.01 -13.97 -4.60
N GLY A 207 7.64 -15.11 -4.40
CA GLY A 207 8.76 -15.30 -3.48
C GLY A 207 8.35 -15.27 -2.01
N GLN A 208 7.08 -15.45 -1.69
CA GLN A 208 6.59 -15.52 -0.32
C GLN A 208 6.02 -16.90 -0.02
N SER A 209 6.06 -17.30 1.25
CA SER A 209 5.47 -18.55 1.74
C SER A 209 4.07 -18.32 2.31
N LEU A 210 3.26 -19.36 2.34
CA LEU A 210 1.93 -19.41 2.95
C LEU A 210 1.77 -20.71 3.74
N GLY A 211 0.98 -20.65 4.81
CA GLY A 211 0.69 -21.81 5.65
C GLY A 211 1.73 -22.10 6.73
N GLU A 212 2.79 -21.32 6.82
CA GLU A 212 3.88 -21.47 7.78
C GLU A 212 3.42 -21.33 9.24
N MET A 213 2.42 -20.49 9.52
CA MET A 213 1.84 -20.35 10.88
C MET A 213 1.30 -21.68 11.39
N ALA A 214 0.53 -22.36 10.56
CA ALA A 214 -0.05 -23.66 10.89
C ALA A 214 1.02 -24.77 10.94
N PHE A 215 2.00 -24.73 10.04
CA PHE A 215 3.14 -25.66 10.03
C PHE A 215 3.95 -25.57 11.33
N PHE A 216 4.34 -24.38 11.78
CA PHE A 216 5.13 -24.20 13.00
C PHE A 216 4.35 -24.45 14.30
N SER A 217 3.04 -24.17 14.30
CA SER A 217 2.21 -24.32 15.52
C SER A 217 1.55 -25.67 15.65
N GLY A 218 1.48 -26.47 14.58
CA GLY A 218 0.69 -27.70 14.52
C GLY A 218 -0.83 -27.45 14.59
N ALA A 219 -1.28 -26.19 14.48
CA ALA A 219 -2.68 -25.81 14.53
C ALA A 219 -3.31 -25.84 13.12
N PRO A 220 -4.64 -25.86 13.00
CA PRO A 220 -5.33 -25.67 11.72
C PRO A 220 -4.99 -24.32 11.07
N ARG A 221 -5.31 -24.18 9.78
CA ARG A 221 -5.12 -22.92 9.03
C ARG A 221 -5.76 -21.74 9.77
N SER A 222 -4.99 -20.73 10.08
CA SER A 222 -5.43 -19.55 10.86
C SER A 222 -6.24 -18.54 10.04
N ALA A 223 -6.28 -18.70 8.72
CA ALA A 223 -6.92 -17.81 7.78
C ALA A 223 -7.26 -18.55 6.48
N ARG A 224 -8.14 -17.98 5.68
CA ARG A 224 -8.43 -18.37 4.30
C ARG A 224 -7.42 -17.74 3.35
N ALA A 225 -6.99 -18.46 2.31
CA ALA A 225 -6.19 -17.92 1.22
C ALA A 225 -6.86 -18.16 -0.13
N SER A 226 -7.02 -17.10 -0.94
CA SER A 226 -7.65 -17.16 -2.26
C SER A 226 -6.85 -16.37 -3.29
N ALA A 227 -6.88 -16.81 -4.54
CA ALA A 227 -6.12 -16.19 -5.63
C ALA A 227 -6.75 -14.86 -6.06
N LEU A 228 -6.01 -13.76 -5.93
CA LEU A 228 -6.39 -12.45 -6.46
C LEU A 228 -6.27 -12.38 -7.98
N ARG A 229 -5.38 -13.16 -8.54
CA ARG A 229 -5.11 -13.35 -9.96
C ARG A 229 -4.56 -14.76 -10.19
N ASP A 230 -4.42 -15.16 -11.45
CA ASP A 230 -3.86 -16.45 -11.78
C ASP A 230 -2.50 -16.63 -11.09
N THR A 231 -2.40 -17.72 -10.33
CA THR A 231 -1.30 -17.92 -9.38
C THR A 231 -0.73 -19.32 -9.53
N VAL A 232 0.59 -19.40 -9.61
CA VAL A 232 1.33 -20.66 -9.58
C VAL A 232 2.08 -20.77 -8.27
N LEU A 233 1.88 -21.88 -7.57
CA LEU A 233 2.53 -22.19 -6.30
C LEU A 233 3.26 -23.53 -6.40
N VAL A 234 4.17 -23.70 -5.48
CA VAL A 234 4.75 -25.01 -5.16
C VAL A 234 4.31 -25.37 -3.74
N GLU A 235 3.75 -26.56 -3.58
CA GLU A 235 3.45 -27.17 -2.29
C GLU A 235 4.58 -28.13 -1.93
N PHE A 236 4.97 -28.10 -0.65
CA PHE A 236 5.76 -29.14 0.00
C PHE A 236 4.94 -29.65 1.18
N THR A 237 4.67 -30.94 1.21
CA THR A 237 4.03 -31.57 2.39
C THR A 237 4.90 -31.38 3.63
N ASN A 238 4.30 -31.51 4.82
CA ASN A 238 5.04 -31.36 6.07
C ASN A 238 6.24 -32.32 6.14
N ASP A 239 6.05 -33.58 5.75
CA ASP A 239 7.10 -34.60 5.78
C ASP A 239 8.25 -34.30 4.78
N GLU A 240 7.91 -33.82 3.58
CA GLU A 240 8.90 -33.43 2.56
C GLU A 240 9.70 -32.20 3.00
N PHE A 241 9.03 -31.21 3.54
CA PHE A 241 9.72 -30.02 4.03
C PHE A 241 10.61 -30.34 5.23
N ASP A 242 10.16 -31.17 6.17
CA ASP A 242 10.98 -31.64 7.28
C ASP A 242 12.21 -32.41 6.81
N ALA A 243 12.08 -33.27 5.78
CA ALA A 243 13.22 -33.96 5.17
C ALA A 243 14.20 -32.98 4.51
N LEU A 244 13.73 -31.95 3.82
CA LEU A 244 14.57 -30.88 3.26
C LEU A 244 15.31 -30.12 4.35
N VAL A 245 14.64 -29.76 5.44
CA VAL A 245 15.23 -29.04 6.57
C VAL A 245 16.23 -29.90 7.35
N ALA A 246 15.94 -31.20 7.54
CA ALA A 246 16.87 -32.11 8.19
C ALA A 246 18.23 -32.15 7.49
N ASN A 247 18.23 -32.09 6.16
CA ASN A 247 19.45 -32.01 5.35
C ASN A 247 20.06 -30.62 5.31
N ARG A 248 19.23 -29.57 5.48
CA ARG A 248 19.63 -28.14 5.33
C ARG A 248 18.93 -27.23 6.33
N PRO A 249 19.37 -27.17 7.61
CA PRO A 249 18.72 -26.37 8.65
C PRO A 249 18.63 -24.87 8.35
N GLN A 250 19.37 -24.37 7.36
CA GLN A 250 19.33 -22.97 6.93
C GLN A 250 17.99 -22.61 6.27
N LEU A 251 17.31 -23.56 5.60
CA LEU A 251 15.99 -23.35 5.01
C LEU A 251 14.97 -22.87 6.04
N MET A 252 14.96 -23.54 7.21
CA MET A 252 14.10 -23.16 8.32
C MET A 252 14.32 -21.70 8.76
N ARG A 253 15.57 -21.25 8.82
CA ARG A 253 15.89 -19.87 9.20
C ARG A 253 15.39 -18.85 8.18
N HIS A 254 15.47 -19.16 6.89
CA HIS A 254 14.98 -18.26 5.85
C HIS A 254 13.45 -18.16 5.88
N VAL A 255 12.73 -19.29 6.00
CA VAL A 255 11.28 -19.28 6.11
C VAL A 255 10.81 -18.57 7.39
N ALA A 256 11.46 -18.85 8.53
CA ALA A 256 11.17 -18.18 9.80
C ALA A 256 11.46 -16.67 9.74
N ALA A 257 12.55 -16.23 9.09
CA ALA A 257 12.84 -14.81 8.90
C ALA A 257 11.75 -14.10 8.07
N GLY A 258 11.27 -14.74 7.00
CA GLY A 258 10.14 -14.24 6.21
C GLY A 258 8.84 -14.14 7.02
N LEU A 259 8.57 -15.11 7.90
CA LEU A 259 7.44 -15.06 8.82
C LEU A 259 7.57 -13.91 9.84
N VAL A 260 8.74 -13.75 10.46
CA VAL A 260 9.01 -12.66 11.42
C VAL A 260 8.84 -11.29 10.74
N GLU A 261 9.35 -11.14 9.52
CA GLU A 261 9.18 -9.92 8.75
C GLU A 261 7.70 -9.63 8.46
N ARG A 262 6.91 -10.67 8.12
CA ARG A 262 5.46 -10.55 7.90
C ARG A 262 4.71 -10.20 9.18
N LEU A 263 5.04 -10.82 10.30
CA LEU A 263 4.46 -10.50 11.60
C LEU A 263 4.81 -9.07 12.03
N ASN A 264 6.04 -8.65 11.82
CA ASN A 264 6.45 -7.26 12.08
C ASN A 264 5.68 -6.28 11.18
N ARG A 265 5.50 -6.60 9.89
CA ARG A 265 4.66 -5.79 8.99
C ARG A 265 3.19 -5.78 9.42
N ALA A 266 2.65 -6.89 9.90
CA ALA A 266 1.29 -6.96 10.40
C ALA A 266 1.12 -6.17 11.71
N ASN A 267 2.09 -6.20 12.60
CA ASN A 267 2.09 -5.46 13.86
C ASN A 267 2.36 -3.95 13.69
N THR A 268 3.13 -3.57 12.66
CA THR A 268 3.36 -2.15 12.30
C THR A 268 2.21 -1.56 11.48
N SER A 269 1.06 -2.24 11.41
CA SER A 269 -0.18 -1.83 10.75
C SER A 269 -0.02 -1.38 9.31
N ALA A 270 -0.65 -2.13 8.41
CA ALA A 270 -0.82 -1.79 7.01
C ALA A 270 0.51 -1.47 6.30
N SER A 271 1.34 -2.49 6.10
CA SER A 271 2.09 -2.52 4.86
C SER A 271 1.04 -2.38 3.75
N ALA A 272 0.94 -1.17 3.19
CA ALA A 272 0.31 -1.02 1.90
C ALA A 272 1.00 -2.06 1.02
N ALA A 273 0.27 -3.11 0.63
CA ALA A 273 0.77 -4.11 -0.31
C ALA A 273 1.40 -3.32 -1.44
N GLN A 274 2.63 -3.64 -1.79
CA GLN A 274 3.35 -2.87 -2.80
C GLN A 274 2.55 -3.01 -4.08
N VAL A 275 1.74 -2.00 -4.40
CA VAL A 275 0.88 -1.99 -5.58
C VAL A 275 1.82 -1.95 -6.77
N THR A 276 1.83 -3.02 -7.51
CA THR A 276 2.68 -3.15 -8.69
C THR A 276 1.89 -2.80 -9.95
N ASN A 277 0.66 -3.33 -10.07
CA ASN A 277 -0.18 -3.20 -11.26
C ASN A 277 -1.39 -2.30 -11.02
N LEU A 278 -1.46 -1.20 -11.73
CA LEU A 278 -2.51 -0.20 -11.65
C LEU A 278 -3.32 -0.21 -12.96
N ALA A 279 -4.56 -0.70 -12.94
CA ALA A 279 -5.47 -0.51 -14.08
C ALA A 279 -6.18 0.84 -13.97
N VAL A 280 -6.16 1.62 -15.03
CA VAL A 280 -6.82 2.93 -15.10
C VAL A 280 -7.97 2.87 -16.08
N LEU A 281 -9.19 3.02 -15.58
CA LEU A 281 -10.43 2.97 -16.36
C LEU A 281 -11.16 4.33 -16.32
N GLY A 282 -11.66 4.77 -17.45
CA GLY A 282 -12.49 5.97 -17.53
C GLY A 282 -13.87 5.74 -16.90
N ALA A 283 -14.20 6.53 -15.87
CA ALA A 283 -15.46 6.49 -15.14
C ALA A 283 -16.42 7.63 -15.53
N SER A 284 -16.10 8.39 -16.55
CA SER A 284 -16.96 9.37 -17.20
C SER A 284 -16.56 9.52 -18.68
N PRO A 285 -17.48 9.97 -19.59
CA PRO A 285 -17.20 10.06 -21.01
C PRO A 285 -15.97 10.94 -21.38
N GLY A 286 -15.76 12.03 -20.66
CA GLY A 286 -14.66 12.97 -20.88
C GLY A 286 -13.43 12.69 -20.00
N ALA A 287 -13.32 11.52 -19.38
CA ALA A 287 -12.19 11.17 -18.53
C ALA A 287 -10.86 11.22 -19.30
N PRO A 288 -9.84 11.98 -18.86
CA PRO A 288 -8.58 12.14 -19.59
C PRO A 288 -7.60 10.98 -19.28
N VAL A 289 -8.01 9.72 -19.55
CA VAL A 289 -7.31 8.50 -19.13
C VAL A 289 -5.85 8.49 -19.59
N ALA A 290 -5.58 8.70 -20.88
CA ALA A 290 -4.23 8.64 -21.44
C ALA A 290 -3.29 9.69 -20.79
N ALA A 291 -3.74 10.96 -20.75
CA ALA A 291 -2.96 12.03 -20.15
C ALA A 291 -2.81 11.87 -18.62
N PHE A 292 -3.81 11.26 -17.96
CA PHE A 292 -3.72 10.91 -16.55
C PHE A 292 -2.67 9.82 -16.31
N CYS A 293 -2.67 8.74 -17.12
CA CYS A 293 -1.69 7.66 -17.03
C CYS A 293 -0.25 8.17 -17.23
N GLU A 294 -0.05 9.08 -18.17
CA GLU A 294 1.24 9.71 -18.42
C GLU A 294 1.76 10.46 -17.19
N ARG A 295 0.93 11.35 -16.63
CA ARG A 295 1.29 12.14 -15.44
C ARG A 295 1.45 11.28 -14.20
N LEU A 296 0.62 10.25 -14.05
CA LEU A 296 0.75 9.29 -12.95
C LEU A 296 2.07 8.52 -13.07
N ALA A 297 2.41 8.04 -14.27
CA ALA A 297 3.66 7.34 -14.51
C ALA A 297 4.88 8.24 -14.23
N GLU A 298 4.84 9.50 -14.64
CA GLU A 298 5.87 10.50 -14.31
C GLU A 298 6.02 10.69 -12.78
N SER A 299 4.90 10.81 -12.06
CA SER A 299 4.95 10.99 -10.61
C SER A 299 5.45 9.75 -9.89
N LEU A 300 5.06 8.55 -10.33
CA LEU A 300 5.51 7.27 -9.77
C LEU A 300 6.99 6.99 -10.09
N SER A 301 7.52 7.47 -11.23
CA SER A 301 8.91 7.23 -11.64
C SER A 301 9.94 7.77 -10.64
N ARG A 302 9.57 8.76 -9.84
CA ARG A 302 10.38 9.28 -8.73
C ARG A 302 10.53 8.29 -7.56
N MET A 303 9.66 7.28 -7.52
CA MET A 303 9.62 6.27 -6.44
C MET A 303 10.08 4.90 -6.90
N GLY A 304 10.34 4.71 -8.20
CA GLY A 304 10.85 3.47 -8.78
C GLY A 304 10.56 3.36 -10.29
N PRO A 305 11.10 2.35 -10.96
CA PRO A 305 10.84 2.10 -12.38
C PRO A 305 9.35 1.93 -12.67
N VAL A 306 8.85 2.58 -13.70
CA VAL A 306 7.44 2.55 -14.12
C VAL A 306 7.33 2.11 -15.57
N LEU A 307 6.45 1.18 -15.84
CA LEU A 307 6.02 0.79 -17.18
C LEU A 307 4.58 1.25 -17.43
N ARG A 308 4.35 1.99 -18.51
CA ARG A 308 3.00 2.33 -18.97
C ARG A 308 2.63 1.49 -20.19
N LEU A 309 1.49 0.81 -20.15
CA LEU A 309 0.99 -0.04 -21.22
C LEU A 309 -0.43 0.38 -21.60
N SER A 310 -0.62 0.75 -22.86
CA SER A 310 -1.93 0.84 -23.54
C SER A 310 -2.02 -0.25 -24.59
N ALA A 311 -3.20 -0.53 -25.14
CA ALA A 311 -3.37 -1.50 -26.23
C ALA A 311 -2.40 -1.21 -27.40
N ALA A 312 -2.34 0.05 -27.83
CA ALA A 312 -1.44 0.45 -28.91
C ALA A 312 0.04 0.31 -28.58
N ALA A 313 0.45 0.59 -27.32
CA ALA A 313 1.82 0.40 -26.89
C ALA A 313 2.21 -1.08 -26.87
N VAL A 314 1.33 -1.94 -26.41
CA VAL A 314 1.52 -3.39 -26.41
C VAL A 314 1.65 -3.93 -27.82
N ASP A 315 0.77 -3.55 -28.74
CA ASP A 315 0.84 -3.94 -30.16
C ASP A 315 2.20 -3.53 -30.77
N ALA A 316 2.65 -2.31 -30.47
CA ALA A 316 3.94 -1.81 -30.96
C ALA A 316 5.14 -2.57 -30.35
N PHE A 317 5.11 -2.85 -29.04
CA PHE A 317 6.19 -3.60 -28.37
C PHE A 317 6.28 -5.06 -28.82
N MET A 318 5.12 -5.68 -29.10
CA MET A 318 5.08 -7.07 -29.58
C MET A 318 5.35 -7.19 -31.08
N GLY A 319 5.28 -6.06 -31.83
CA GLY A 319 5.39 -6.04 -33.29
C GLY A 319 4.18 -6.68 -34.02
N GLU A 320 3.06 -6.88 -33.32
CA GLU A 320 1.86 -7.56 -33.81
C GLU A 320 0.62 -6.68 -33.64
N PRO A 321 0.13 -5.98 -34.65
CA PRO A 321 -1.05 -5.15 -34.56
C PRO A 321 -2.30 -5.95 -34.14
N GLY A 322 -2.98 -5.51 -33.09
CA GLY A 322 -4.20 -6.13 -32.57
C GLY A 322 -3.99 -7.25 -31.55
N ILE A 323 -2.75 -7.59 -31.19
CA ILE A 323 -2.49 -8.63 -30.19
C ILE A 323 -3.07 -8.27 -28.81
N ALA A 324 -3.11 -7.00 -28.47
CA ALA A 324 -3.75 -6.53 -27.22
C ALA A 324 -5.24 -6.88 -27.15
N GLN A 325 -5.90 -7.04 -28.31
CA GLN A 325 -7.32 -7.38 -28.40
C GLN A 325 -7.58 -8.88 -28.62
N SER A 326 -6.58 -9.74 -28.49
CA SER A 326 -6.75 -11.19 -28.61
C SER A 326 -7.74 -11.71 -27.56
N PRO A 327 -8.63 -12.65 -27.90
CA PRO A 327 -9.48 -13.32 -26.90
C PRO A 327 -8.66 -14.05 -25.83
N GLU A 328 -9.20 -14.18 -24.61
CA GLU A 328 -8.44 -14.70 -23.46
C GLU A 328 -7.95 -16.14 -23.62
N GLU A 329 -8.65 -16.97 -24.36
CA GLU A 329 -8.34 -18.41 -24.53
C GLU A 329 -7.44 -18.70 -25.74
N THR A 330 -6.73 -17.73 -26.30
CA THR A 330 -5.90 -17.90 -27.48
C THR A 330 -4.41 -17.99 -27.15
N PRO A 331 -3.58 -18.65 -27.98
CA PRO A 331 -2.13 -18.68 -27.82
C PRO A 331 -1.51 -17.27 -27.79
N GLU A 332 -2.05 -16.35 -28.59
CA GLU A 332 -1.63 -14.95 -28.63
C GLU A 332 -1.85 -14.27 -27.28
N SER A 333 -2.98 -14.56 -26.62
CA SER A 333 -3.29 -14.06 -25.29
C SER A 333 -2.31 -14.60 -24.25
N ALA A 334 -1.97 -15.88 -24.32
CA ALA A 334 -0.98 -16.49 -23.42
C ALA A 334 0.42 -15.86 -23.60
N ARG A 335 0.84 -15.61 -24.85
CA ARG A 335 2.11 -14.91 -25.14
C ARG A 335 2.12 -13.48 -24.60
N LEU A 336 1.01 -12.75 -24.78
CA LEU A 336 0.86 -11.40 -24.26
C LEU A 336 0.93 -11.38 -22.73
N LEU A 337 0.24 -12.29 -22.08
CA LEU A 337 0.23 -12.39 -20.62
C LEU A 337 1.63 -12.65 -20.08
N ALA A 338 2.34 -13.63 -20.66
CA ALA A 338 3.72 -13.92 -20.29
C ALA A 338 4.66 -12.72 -20.49
N TRP A 339 4.45 -11.95 -21.57
CA TRP A 339 5.22 -10.74 -21.83
C TRP A 339 4.96 -9.64 -20.80
N VAL A 340 3.69 -9.41 -20.42
CA VAL A 340 3.33 -8.43 -19.37
C VAL A 340 3.95 -8.83 -18.02
N GLU A 341 3.81 -10.11 -17.63
CA GLU A 341 4.39 -10.63 -16.39
C GLU A 341 5.92 -10.51 -16.33
N ALA A 342 6.59 -10.72 -17.46
CA ALA A 342 8.04 -10.52 -17.53
C ALA A 342 8.43 -9.06 -17.29
N ARG A 343 7.63 -8.11 -17.76
CA ARG A 343 7.84 -6.67 -17.54
C ARG A 343 7.51 -6.24 -16.11
N GLU A 344 6.49 -6.83 -15.49
CA GLU A 344 6.19 -6.63 -14.06
C GLU A 344 7.42 -6.91 -13.17
N ALA A 345 8.20 -7.92 -13.52
CA ALA A 345 9.38 -8.29 -12.75
C ALA A 345 10.47 -7.21 -12.73
N SER A 346 10.55 -6.38 -13.76
CA SER A 346 11.58 -5.34 -13.94
C SER A 346 11.13 -3.95 -13.50
N HIS A 347 9.84 -3.76 -13.24
CA HIS A 347 9.27 -2.47 -12.89
C HIS A 347 8.60 -2.53 -11.52
N ARG A 348 8.77 -1.49 -10.75
CA ARG A 348 8.08 -1.36 -9.47
C ARG A 348 6.58 -1.12 -9.66
N PHE A 349 6.24 -0.40 -10.73
CA PHE A 349 4.86 -0.06 -11.05
C PHE A 349 4.57 -0.34 -12.53
N VAL A 350 3.42 -0.94 -12.79
CA VAL A 350 2.88 -1.08 -14.15
C VAL A 350 1.56 -0.35 -14.22
N VAL A 351 1.46 0.65 -15.08
CA VAL A 351 0.25 1.44 -15.31
C VAL A 351 -0.42 0.90 -16.57
N LEU A 352 -1.52 0.18 -16.39
CA LEU A 352 -2.33 -0.42 -17.45
C LEU A 352 -3.44 0.56 -17.85
N GLU A 353 -3.30 1.17 -19.00
CA GLU A 353 -4.27 2.09 -19.57
C GLU A 353 -5.37 1.30 -20.27
N ALA A 354 -6.56 1.22 -19.64
CA ALA A 354 -7.71 0.52 -20.22
C ALA A 354 -8.34 1.34 -21.36
N ASP A 355 -8.95 0.64 -22.33
CA ASP A 355 -9.74 1.26 -23.37
C ASP A 355 -11.06 1.86 -22.81
N ALA A 356 -11.72 2.70 -23.57
CA ALA A 356 -12.98 3.33 -23.16
C ALA A 356 -14.16 2.35 -23.03
N GLY A 357 -14.04 1.13 -23.56
CA GLY A 357 -15.07 0.08 -23.57
C GLY A 357 -14.65 -1.20 -22.87
N ALA A 358 -15.55 -2.18 -22.81
CA ALA A 358 -15.30 -3.51 -22.27
C ALA A 358 -14.56 -4.41 -23.28
N THR A 359 -13.43 -3.94 -23.80
CA THR A 359 -12.62 -4.67 -24.78
C THR A 359 -11.84 -5.83 -24.15
N PRO A 360 -11.30 -6.77 -24.92
CA PRO A 360 -10.40 -7.80 -24.39
C PRO A 360 -9.19 -7.21 -23.64
N TRP A 361 -8.60 -6.13 -24.14
CA TRP A 361 -7.53 -5.42 -23.44
C TRP A 361 -7.97 -4.87 -22.07
N THR A 362 -9.14 -4.20 -22.02
CA THR A 362 -9.68 -3.67 -20.76
C THR A 362 -9.93 -4.78 -19.74
N ARG A 363 -10.49 -5.93 -20.16
CA ARG A 363 -10.66 -7.09 -19.27
C ARG A 363 -9.33 -7.56 -18.73
N ARG A 364 -8.32 -7.70 -19.58
CA ARG A 364 -6.96 -8.10 -19.20
C ARG A 364 -6.32 -7.12 -18.24
N CYS A 365 -6.46 -5.81 -18.45
CA CYS A 365 -6.00 -4.80 -17.49
C CYS A 365 -6.60 -5.02 -16.09
N LEU A 366 -7.91 -5.29 -16.03
CA LEU A 366 -8.60 -5.52 -14.77
C LEU A 366 -8.22 -6.84 -14.10
N HIS A 367 -7.97 -7.91 -14.89
CA HIS A 367 -7.50 -9.21 -14.37
C HIS A 367 -6.10 -9.11 -13.76
N GLN A 368 -5.23 -8.29 -14.34
CA GLN A 368 -3.84 -8.13 -13.87
C GLN A 368 -3.68 -7.06 -12.78
N ALA A 369 -4.73 -6.29 -12.49
CA ALA A 369 -4.65 -5.18 -11.57
C ALA A 369 -4.55 -5.62 -10.10
N ASP A 370 -3.62 -5.04 -9.37
CA ASP A 370 -3.60 -5.02 -7.90
C ASP A 370 -4.55 -3.93 -7.38
N ARG A 371 -4.71 -2.84 -8.15
CA ARG A 371 -5.64 -1.75 -7.85
C ARG A 371 -6.23 -1.16 -9.12
N VAL A 372 -7.52 -0.83 -9.08
CA VAL A 372 -8.23 -0.15 -10.17
C VAL A 372 -8.44 1.31 -9.83
N LEU A 373 -8.03 2.21 -10.73
CA LEU A 373 -8.28 3.64 -10.64
C LEU A 373 -9.41 4.00 -11.61
N LEU A 374 -10.52 4.44 -11.05
CA LEU A 374 -11.68 4.95 -11.79
C LEU A 374 -11.52 6.47 -11.96
N VAL A 375 -11.12 6.91 -13.14
CA VAL A 375 -10.84 8.33 -13.41
C VAL A 375 -12.06 8.98 -14.05
N ALA A 376 -12.56 10.04 -13.42
CA ALA A 376 -13.71 10.79 -13.93
C ALA A 376 -13.47 12.29 -13.88
N ARG A 377 -14.11 13.03 -14.76
CA ARG A 377 -14.23 14.48 -14.62
C ARG A 377 -15.29 14.80 -13.56
N ALA A 378 -14.95 15.60 -12.60
CA ALA A 378 -15.83 15.93 -11.47
C ALA A 378 -17.09 16.74 -11.87
N ASP A 379 -17.05 17.40 -13.04
CA ASP A 379 -18.13 18.20 -13.61
C ASP A 379 -19.10 17.42 -14.51
N GLU A 380 -18.89 16.09 -14.69
CA GLU A 380 -19.74 15.21 -15.50
C GLU A 380 -20.76 14.42 -14.66
N ASP A 381 -21.54 13.57 -15.32
CA ASP A 381 -22.57 12.73 -14.68
C ASP A 381 -21.89 11.67 -13.78
N PRO A 382 -22.26 11.56 -12.50
CA PRO A 382 -21.76 10.53 -11.60
C PRO A 382 -22.25 9.11 -11.90
N ALA A 383 -23.17 8.89 -12.82
CA ALA A 383 -23.65 7.55 -13.15
C ALA A 383 -22.51 6.66 -13.71
N PRO A 384 -22.41 5.38 -13.29
CA PRO A 384 -21.41 4.47 -13.81
C PRO A 384 -21.50 4.32 -15.33
N THR A 385 -20.38 4.28 -16.03
CA THR A 385 -20.31 4.08 -17.48
C THR A 385 -20.80 2.68 -17.87
N ALA A 386 -21.02 2.44 -19.17
CA ALA A 386 -21.41 1.11 -19.67
C ALA A 386 -20.31 0.08 -19.35
N ALA A 387 -19.05 0.44 -19.56
CA ALA A 387 -17.92 -0.41 -19.25
C ALA A 387 -17.83 -0.74 -17.75
N GLU A 388 -18.03 0.24 -16.85
CA GLU A 388 -18.08 -0.02 -15.42
C GLU A 388 -19.18 -1.00 -15.03
N ARG A 389 -20.40 -0.81 -15.55
CA ARG A 389 -21.54 -1.70 -15.25
C ARG A 389 -21.29 -3.13 -15.74
N GLU A 390 -20.70 -3.29 -16.92
CA GLU A 390 -20.40 -4.61 -17.49
C GLU A 390 -19.25 -5.31 -16.74
N LEU A 391 -18.17 -4.59 -16.42
CA LEU A 391 -16.93 -5.17 -15.94
C LEU A 391 -16.81 -5.20 -14.41
N LEU A 392 -17.42 -4.23 -13.72
CA LEU A 392 -17.30 -4.05 -12.27
C LEU A 392 -18.64 -4.20 -11.54
N GLY A 393 -19.76 -4.34 -12.29
CA GLY A 393 -21.09 -4.52 -11.73
C GLY A 393 -21.29 -5.92 -11.15
N HIS A 394 -21.84 -5.98 -9.93
CA HIS A 394 -22.20 -7.25 -9.29
C HIS A 394 -23.39 -7.92 -10.02
N PRO A 395 -23.42 -9.26 -10.25
CA PRO A 395 -22.51 -10.32 -9.77
C PRO A 395 -21.39 -10.71 -10.78
N ARG A 396 -21.23 -9.99 -11.89
CA ARG A 396 -20.30 -10.33 -12.99
C ARG A 396 -18.96 -9.58 -12.92
N ARG A 397 -18.56 -9.19 -11.75
CA ARG A 397 -17.36 -8.41 -11.51
C ARG A 397 -16.09 -9.15 -12.00
N VAL A 398 -15.35 -8.49 -12.89
CA VAL A 398 -14.12 -9.04 -13.51
C VAL A 398 -12.93 -9.02 -12.55
N THR A 399 -12.92 -8.17 -11.53
CA THR A 399 -11.80 -8.05 -10.60
C THR A 399 -12.25 -7.81 -9.16
N ASP A 400 -11.53 -8.38 -8.17
CA ASP A 400 -11.67 -8.08 -6.75
C ASP A 400 -10.61 -7.09 -6.25
N ALA A 401 -9.78 -6.57 -7.16
CA ALA A 401 -8.80 -5.54 -6.84
C ALA A 401 -9.50 -4.33 -6.20
N ARG A 402 -8.83 -3.73 -5.21
CA ARG A 402 -9.33 -2.52 -4.54
C ARG A 402 -9.53 -1.40 -5.55
N GLN A 403 -10.65 -0.71 -5.43
CA GLN A 403 -11.03 0.36 -6.35
C GLN A 403 -10.85 1.73 -5.70
N ALA A 404 -10.25 2.66 -6.42
CA ALA A 404 -10.16 4.05 -6.01
C ALA A 404 -10.73 4.97 -7.09
N LEU A 405 -11.58 5.89 -6.68
CA LEU A 405 -12.15 6.90 -7.57
C LEU A 405 -11.25 8.14 -7.58
N VAL A 406 -10.91 8.61 -8.76
CA VAL A 406 -10.14 9.85 -8.94
C VAL A 406 -11.00 10.87 -9.68
N LEU A 407 -11.42 11.90 -8.97
CA LEU A 407 -12.22 13.00 -9.51
C LEU A 407 -11.31 14.13 -9.97
N VAL A 408 -11.21 14.30 -11.27
CA VAL A 408 -10.39 15.31 -11.93
C VAL A 408 -11.16 16.62 -12.05
N HIS A 409 -10.62 17.67 -11.45
CA HIS A 409 -11.14 19.02 -11.52
C HIS A 409 -10.34 19.87 -12.52
N PRO A 410 -10.96 20.89 -13.16
CA PRO A 410 -10.26 21.82 -14.02
C PRO A 410 -9.08 22.50 -13.31
N GLU A 411 -8.10 22.91 -14.08
CA GLU A 411 -6.96 23.69 -13.60
C GLU A 411 -7.44 25.01 -12.94
N GLY A 412 -6.75 25.42 -11.86
CA GLY A 412 -7.10 26.65 -11.13
C GLY A 412 -8.38 26.55 -10.28
N THR A 413 -8.95 25.36 -10.07
CA THR A 413 -10.10 25.19 -9.19
C THR A 413 -9.67 25.44 -7.73
N HIS A 414 -10.19 26.49 -7.10
CA HIS A 414 -9.92 26.83 -5.69
C HIS A 414 -11.10 26.53 -4.75
N ARG A 415 -12.33 26.40 -5.29
CA ARG A 415 -13.51 26.08 -4.48
C ARG A 415 -13.48 24.61 -4.09
N LEU A 416 -13.92 24.32 -2.86
CA LEU A 416 -14.09 22.93 -2.43
C LEU A 416 -14.96 22.14 -3.42
N PRO A 417 -14.61 20.88 -3.68
CA PRO A 417 -15.47 19.95 -4.40
C PRO A 417 -16.88 19.90 -3.80
N GLN A 418 -17.85 19.51 -4.57
CA GLN A 418 -19.22 19.35 -4.12
C GLN A 418 -19.87 18.14 -4.78
N GLY A 419 -20.68 17.42 -4.01
CA GLY A 419 -21.46 16.30 -4.54
C GLY A 419 -20.67 15.02 -4.77
N THR A 420 -19.49 14.89 -4.18
CA THR A 420 -18.64 13.69 -4.24
C THR A 420 -19.39 12.44 -3.78
N ARG A 421 -20.29 12.58 -2.81
CA ARG A 421 -21.12 11.49 -2.31
C ARG A 421 -21.90 10.78 -3.44
N ARG A 422 -22.40 11.51 -4.43
CA ARG A 422 -23.13 10.93 -5.58
C ARG A 422 -22.26 10.01 -6.42
N TRP A 423 -20.97 10.31 -6.54
CA TRP A 423 -19.98 9.47 -7.21
C TRP A 423 -19.67 8.22 -6.42
N ILE A 424 -19.51 8.37 -5.09
CA ILE A 424 -19.15 7.26 -4.19
C ILE A 424 -20.33 6.30 -3.99
N ASP A 425 -21.56 6.82 -3.78
CA ASP A 425 -22.74 6.00 -3.53
C ASP A 425 -23.13 5.16 -4.76
N ALA A 426 -22.70 5.57 -5.96
CA ALA A 426 -22.93 4.83 -7.21
C ALA A 426 -21.93 3.69 -7.47
N ARG A 427 -20.88 3.54 -6.65
CA ARG A 427 -19.75 2.63 -6.86
C ARG A 427 -19.28 2.00 -5.55
N ALA A 428 -18.79 0.76 -5.64
CA ALA A 428 -18.12 0.10 -4.51
C ALA A 428 -16.63 0.49 -4.48
N VAL A 429 -16.30 1.71 -4.03
CA VAL A 429 -14.92 2.19 -3.96
C VAL A 429 -14.39 2.24 -2.53
N ASP A 430 -13.14 1.81 -2.33
CA ASP A 430 -12.44 1.79 -1.05
C ASP A 430 -11.91 3.18 -0.66
N ALA A 431 -11.52 3.97 -1.67
CA ALA A 431 -10.95 5.30 -1.51
C ALA A 431 -11.40 6.24 -2.64
N HIS A 432 -11.29 7.53 -2.41
CA HIS A 432 -11.46 8.54 -3.44
C HIS A 432 -10.43 9.64 -3.29
N PHE A 433 -10.12 10.31 -4.40
CA PHE A 433 -9.15 11.40 -4.48
C PHE A 433 -9.70 12.51 -5.36
N HIS A 434 -9.48 13.75 -4.94
CA HIS A 434 -9.68 14.93 -5.75
C HIS A 434 -8.35 15.37 -6.35
N LEU A 435 -8.32 15.63 -7.63
CA LEU A 435 -7.14 16.02 -8.37
C LEU A 435 -7.44 17.25 -9.22
N ARG A 436 -6.81 18.38 -8.92
CA ARG A 436 -6.82 19.56 -9.77
C ARG A 436 -5.87 19.34 -10.94
N TRP A 437 -6.41 19.46 -12.16
CA TRP A 437 -5.59 19.26 -13.34
C TRP A 437 -4.46 20.29 -13.36
N GLY A 438 -3.22 19.83 -13.51
CA GLY A 438 -2.03 20.70 -13.40
C GLY A 438 -1.36 20.71 -12.02
N SER A 439 -2.03 20.28 -10.94
CA SER A 439 -1.44 20.24 -9.61
C SER A 439 -0.48 19.05 -9.44
N GLY A 440 0.81 19.35 -9.31
CA GLY A 440 1.83 18.35 -8.95
C GLY A 440 1.64 17.80 -7.54
N GLU A 441 1.14 18.62 -6.60
CA GLU A 441 0.87 18.21 -5.23
C GLU A 441 -0.23 17.14 -5.16
N ASP A 442 -1.36 17.35 -5.88
CA ASP A 442 -2.47 16.40 -5.87
C ASP A 442 -2.09 15.09 -6.57
N MET A 443 -1.35 15.15 -7.68
CA MET A 443 -0.83 13.96 -8.36
C MET A 443 0.22 13.25 -7.51
N GLY A 444 1.12 13.96 -6.87
CA GLY A 444 2.11 13.42 -5.95
C GLY A 444 1.46 12.72 -4.75
N ARG A 445 0.38 13.31 -4.18
CA ARG A 445 -0.43 12.70 -3.12
C ARG A 445 -0.99 11.34 -3.56
N LEU A 446 -1.63 11.29 -4.72
CA LEU A 446 -2.15 10.05 -5.28
C LEU A 446 -1.02 9.02 -5.47
N ALA A 447 0.08 9.42 -6.10
CA ALA A 447 1.22 8.53 -6.35
C ALA A 447 1.82 7.98 -5.04
N ARG A 448 1.98 8.81 -4.00
CA ARG A 448 2.45 8.35 -2.68
C ARG A 448 1.48 7.38 -2.01
N HIS A 449 0.16 7.61 -2.12
CA HIS A 449 -0.84 6.63 -1.64
C HIS A 449 -0.73 5.30 -2.37
N LEU A 450 -0.58 5.32 -3.68
CA LEU A 450 -0.43 4.11 -4.49
C LEU A 450 0.89 3.37 -4.19
N ALA A 451 1.95 4.11 -3.93
CA ALA A 451 3.26 3.57 -3.58
C ALA A 451 3.39 3.10 -2.12
N GLY A 452 2.35 3.29 -1.28
CA GLY A 452 2.42 2.99 0.15
C GLY A 452 3.35 3.94 0.93
N ARG A 453 3.58 5.14 0.42
CA ARG A 453 4.43 6.19 1.00
C ARG A 453 3.66 7.45 1.41
N ALA A 454 2.34 7.38 1.48
CA ALA A 454 1.52 8.52 1.91
C ALA A 454 1.91 8.97 3.32
N VAL A 455 1.97 10.28 3.53
CA VAL A 455 2.29 10.91 4.81
C VAL A 455 1.01 11.29 5.52
N GLY A 456 0.75 10.67 6.66
CA GLY A 456 -0.38 10.96 7.54
C GLY A 456 0.03 11.88 8.68
N LEU A 457 -0.75 12.94 8.93
CA LEU A 457 -0.57 13.82 10.07
C LEU A 457 -1.72 13.64 11.07
N ALA A 458 -1.40 13.14 12.26
CA ALA A 458 -2.35 12.94 13.35
C ALA A 458 -2.18 14.04 14.40
N LEU A 459 -3.25 14.82 14.63
CA LEU A 459 -3.27 15.94 15.56
C LEU A 459 -4.02 15.57 16.85
N GLY A 460 -3.32 15.59 17.98
CA GLY A 460 -3.89 15.27 19.29
C GLY A 460 -4.86 16.33 19.81
N GLY A 461 -5.75 15.90 20.70
CA GLY A 461 -6.62 16.79 21.45
C GLY A 461 -5.87 17.52 22.56
N GLY A 462 -6.28 18.76 22.89
CA GLY A 462 -5.62 19.54 23.94
C GLY A 462 -6.26 20.91 24.22
N GLY A 463 -7.52 21.12 23.84
CA GLY A 463 -8.20 22.40 24.03
C GLY A 463 -7.43 23.55 23.37
N ALA A 464 -7.20 24.66 24.07
CA ALA A 464 -6.45 25.80 23.55
C ALA A 464 -5.01 25.47 23.14
N ARG A 465 -4.36 24.49 23.77
CA ARG A 465 -3.00 24.01 23.44
C ARG A 465 -2.93 23.53 21.98
N GLY A 466 -4.05 23.04 21.42
CA GLY A 466 -4.15 22.62 20.02
C GLY A 466 -3.86 23.72 19.00
N PHE A 467 -3.80 25.00 19.37
CA PHE A 467 -3.35 26.04 18.46
C PHE A 467 -1.87 25.87 18.04
N ALA A 468 -1.06 25.15 18.82
CA ALA A 468 0.31 24.81 18.44
C ALA A 468 0.36 24.00 17.13
N HIS A 469 -0.69 23.20 16.83
CA HIS A 469 -0.79 22.47 15.57
C HIS A 469 -0.69 23.36 14.34
N ILE A 470 -1.24 24.59 14.41
CA ILE A 470 -1.20 25.54 13.27
C ILE A 470 0.25 25.89 12.95
N GLY A 471 1.06 26.16 13.99
CA GLY A 471 2.49 26.43 13.84
C GLY A 471 3.27 25.24 13.31
N MET A 472 2.96 24.03 13.83
CA MET A 472 3.60 22.80 13.37
C MET A 472 3.30 22.51 11.90
N VAL A 473 2.04 22.65 11.46
CA VAL A 473 1.66 22.50 10.05
C VAL A 473 2.35 23.53 9.15
N ARG A 474 2.51 24.78 9.63
CA ARG A 474 3.25 25.81 8.90
C ARG A 474 4.71 25.40 8.69
N ALA A 475 5.40 24.93 9.74
CA ALA A 475 6.79 24.48 9.64
C ALA A 475 6.97 23.28 8.70
N LEU A 476 6.07 22.30 8.77
CA LEU A 476 6.06 21.13 7.88
C LEU A 476 5.91 21.56 6.41
N ARG A 477 4.96 22.46 6.11
CA ARG A 477 4.75 22.98 4.74
C ARG A 477 5.94 23.78 4.23
N GLU A 478 6.51 24.65 5.06
CA GLU A 478 7.71 25.45 4.70
C GLU A 478 8.92 24.56 4.41
N ALA A 479 9.02 23.42 5.08
CA ALA A 479 10.06 22.40 4.84
C ALA A 479 9.76 21.46 3.67
N GLY A 480 8.62 21.62 2.97
CA GLY A 480 8.22 20.77 1.85
C GLY A 480 7.76 19.36 2.26
N VAL A 481 7.45 19.12 3.54
CA VAL A 481 6.91 17.83 4.00
C VAL A 481 5.46 17.70 3.51
N PRO A 482 5.14 16.69 2.69
CA PRO A 482 3.78 16.51 2.18
C PRO A 482 2.83 16.08 3.30
N ILE A 483 1.56 16.49 3.20
CA ILE A 483 0.48 16.04 4.07
C ILE A 483 -0.58 15.41 3.18
N ASP A 484 -0.58 14.06 3.13
CA ASP A 484 -1.43 13.30 2.22
C ASP A 484 -2.76 12.88 2.85
N LEU A 485 -2.75 12.70 4.17
CA LEU A 485 -3.90 12.46 5.01
C LEU A 485 -3.73 13.29 6.28
N ILE A 486 -4.77 13.98 6.71
CA ILE A 486 -4.74 14.70 7.98
C ILE A 486 -5.95 14.32 8.83
N GLY A 487 -5.74 14.17 10.12
CA GLY A 487 -6.85 13.90 11.03
C GLY A 487 -6.48 14.23 12.47
N GLY A 488 -7.44 14.00 13.37
CA GLY A 488 -7.17 14.28 14.78
C GLY A 488 -8.37 14.10 15.69
N THR A 489 -8.17 14.54 16.93
CA THR A 489 -9.14 14.47 18.02
C THR A 489 -9.38 15.86 18.59
N SER A 490 -10.62 16.18 18.95
CA SER A 490 -11.00 17.43 19.67
C SER A 490 -10.53 18.68 18.93
N MET A 491 -9.72 19.53 19.54
CA MET A 491 -9.15 20.71 18.88
C MET A 491 -8.25 20.30 17.70
N GLY A 492 -7.53 19.18 17.81
CA GLY A 492 -6.76 18.64 16.69
C GLY A 492 -7.62 18.31 15.48
N ALA A 493 -8.80 17.72 15.67
CA ALA A 493 -9.79 17.49 14.61
C ALA A 493 -10.27 18.80 13.96
N SER A 494 -10.52 19.83 14.79
CA SER A 494 -10.96 21.14 14.29
C SER A 494 -9.88 21.82 13.42
N ILE A 495 -8.62 21.79 13.85
CA ILE A 495 -7.51 22.36 13.08
C ILE A 495 -7.25 21.51 11.82
N ALA A 496 -7.26 20.18 11.95
CA ALA A 496 -7.11 19.27 10.81
C ALA A 496 -8.17 19.52 9.72
N ALA A 497 -9.43 19.69 10.11
CA ALA A 497 -10.52 20.02 9.19
C ALA A 497 -10.27 21.31 8.42
N GLN A 498 -9.84 22.38 9.10
CA GLN A 498 -9.55 23.68 8.49
C GLN A 498 -8.38 23.55 7.48
N ILE A 499 -7.34 22.79 7.82
CA ILE A 499 -6.21 22.51 6.92
C ILE A 499 -6.65 21.68 5.72
N ALA A 500 -7.51 20.66 5.94
CA ALA A 500 -8.05 19.79 4.89
C ALA A 500 -8.96 20.53 3.90
N MET A 501 -9.61 21.61 4.35
CA MET A 501 -10.34 22.55 3.48
C MET A 501 -9.42 23.38 2.58
N GLY A 502 -8.10 23.25 2.70
CA GLY A 502 -7.13 23.99 1.92
C GLY A 502 -6.78 25.38 2.50
N TRP A 503 -7.14 25.66 3.75
CA TRP A 503 -6.83 26.98 4.35
C TRP A 503 -5.34 27.12 4.66
N SER A 504 -4.82 28.33 4.43
CA SER A 504 -3.45 28.63 4.85
C SER A 504 -3.34 28.72 6.37
N PRO A 505 -2.17 28.44 6.97
CA PRO A 505 -1.96 28.58 8.41
C PRO A 505 -2.35 29.98 8.94
N GLU A 506 -2.08 31.04 8.18
CA GLU A 506 -2.42 32.42 8.53
C GLU A 506 -3.95 32.62 8.55
N HIS A 507 -4.65 32.03 7.58
CA HIS A 507 -6.12 32.07 7.54
C HIS A 507 -6.70 31.33 8.74
N VAL A 508 -6.17 30.16 9.06
CA VAL A 508 -6.55 29.37 10.24
C VAL A 508 -6.37 30.15 11.53
N VAL A 509 -5.22 30.84 11.72
CA VAL A 509 -4.97 31.72 12.87
C VAL A 509 -6.04 32.83 12.96
N ASN A 510 -6.31 33.52 11.85
CA ASN A 510 -7.25 34.64 11.83
C ASN A 510 -8.69 34.22 12.16
N VAL A 511 -9.13 33.08 11.62
CA VAL A 511 -10.45 32.52 11.90
C VAL A 511 -10.55 32.08 13.35
N ASN A 512 -9.58 31.35 13.88
CA ASN A 512 -9.58 30.88 15.27
C ASN A 512 -9.48 32.06 16.26
N ARG A 513 -8.71 33.11 15.97
CA ARG A 513 -8.70 34.36 16.76
C ARG A 513 -10.09 34.98 16.81
N ARG A 514 -10.79 35.07 15.67
CA ARG A 514 -12.18 35.59 15.62
C ARG A 514 -13.12 34.76 16.49
N ILE A 515 -13.01 33.42 16.44
CA ILE A 515 -13.90 32.52 17.17
C ILE A 515 -13.59 32.55 18.67
N TRP A 516 -12.39 32.20 19.05
CA TRP A 516 -12.06 31.90 20.44
C TRP A 516 -11.76 33.13 21.27
N VAL A 517 -11.21 34.20 20.66
CA VAL A 517 -10.85 35.44 21.37
C VAL A 517 -11.98 36.48 21.29
N LYS A 518 -12.71 36.59 20.13
CA LYS A 518 -13.77 37.61 19.95
C LYS A 518 -15.15 37.06 20.25
N ILE A 519 -15.60 35.97 19.60
CA ILE A 519 -16.96 35.40 19.77
C ILE A 519 -17.08 34.68 21.12
N ARG A 520 -16.08 33.89 21.53
CA ARG A 520 -15.97 33.19 22.83
C ARG A 520 -17.10 32.21 23.10
N PRO A 521 -17.40 31.23 22.23
CA PRO A 521 -18.48 30.28 22.42
C PRO A 521 -18.35 29.47 23.75
N HIS A 522 -17.10 29.24 24.19
CA HIS A 522 -16.80 28.56 25.46
C HIS A 522 -17.26 29.29 26.73
N ARG A 523 -17.72 30.54 26.64
CA ARG A 523 -18.25 31.34 27.75
C ARG A 523 -19.79 31.43 27.77
N GLU A 524 -20.46 30.76 26.85
CA GLU A 524 -21.91 30.68 26.81
C GLU A 524 -22.43 29.61 27.77
N TYR A 525 -22.51 29.94 29.03
CA TYR A 525 -22.95 28.99 30.06
C TYR A 525 -24.45 28.75 30.01
N THR A 526 -24.86 27.51 30.30
CA THR A 526 -26.29 27.11 30.42
C THR A 526 -26.55 26.40 31.74
N ILE A 527 -27.83 26.07 32.02
CA ILE A 527 -28.18 25.25 33.18
C ILE A 527 -27.57 23.86 32.97
N PRO A 528 -26.75 23.36 33.91
CA PRO A 528 -25.91 22.16 33.69
C PRO A 528 -26.70 20.84 33.84
N LEU A 529 -27.76 20.66 33.04
CA LEU A 529 -28.50 19.39 33.00
C LEU A 529 -27.80 18.34 32.13
N ILE A 530 -27.21 18.76 31.01
CA ILE A 530 -26.46 17.89 30.07
C ILE A 530 -25.03 18.38 29.93
N SER A 531 -24.83 19.70 29.82
CA SER A 531 -23.52 20.34 29.65
C SER A 531 -23.48 21.71 30.34
N ILE A 532 -22.27 22.20 30.60
CA ILE A 532 -22.07 23.54 31.17
C ILE A 532 -22.12 24.62 30.09
N ILE A 533 -21.61 24.30 28.86
CA ILE A 533 -21.58 25.20 27.71
C ILE A 533 -22.83 24.95 26.85
N GLY A 534 -23.53 26.04 26.49
CA GLY A 534 -24.69 26.01 25.64
C GLY A 534 -24.33 25.74 24.18
N THR A 535 -25.30 25.23 23.39
CA THR A 535 -25.04 24.85 21.98
C THR A 535 -25.14 26.00 20.98
N ARG A 536 -25.88 27.09 21.32
CA ARG A 536 -26.18 28.17 20.35
C ARG A 536 -24.90 28.78 19.74
N GLY A 537 -23.90 29.08 20.57
CA GLY A 537 -22.62 29.63 20.12
C GLY A 537 -21.80 28.62 19.33
N SER A 538 -21.77 27.40 19.81
CA SER A 538 -21.05 26.29 19.13
C SER A 538 -21.69 25.98 17.77
N ASP A 539 -23.01 25.91 17.67
CA ASP A 539 -23.74 25.69 16.41
C ASP A 539 -23.47 26.80 15.38
N LYS A 540 -23.53 28.07 15.87
CA LYS A 540 -23.24 29.21 15.02
C LYS A 540 -21.80 29.19 14.49
N VAL A 541 -20.85 28.88 15.34
CA VAL A 541 -19.44 28.76 14.98
C VAL A 541 -19.20 27.59 14.03
N GLY A 542 -19.78 26.43 14.32
CA GLY A 542 -19.67 25.26 13.46
C GLY A 542 -20.23 25.51 12.06
N LYS A 543 -21.42 26.13 11.96
CA LYS A 543 -22.00 26.54 10.68
C LYS A 543 -21.16 27.58 9.95
N MET A 544 -20.53 28.51 10.69
CA MET A 544 -19.63 29.49 10.09
C MET A 544 -18.32 28.88 9.57
N LEU A 545 -17.79 27.86 10.25
CA LEU A 545 -16.55 27.16 9.87
C LEU A 545 -16.77 26.19 8.72
N TYR A 546 -17.74 25.33 8.85
CA TYR A 546 -17.88 24.14 8.02
C TYR A 546 -19.07 24.20 7.06
N GLY A 547 -20.12 25.00 7.39
CA GLY A 547 -21.33 25.08 6.58
C GLY A 547 -21.94 23.70 6.34
N ASP A 548 -22.24 23.41 5.09
CA ASP A 548 -22.76 22.12 4.61
C ASP A 548 -21.67 21.23 4.01
N THR A 549 -20.38 21.55 4.25
CA THR A 549 -19.24 20.79 3.72
C THR A 549 -19.28 19.34 4.19
N GLN A 550 -19.11 18.43 3.24
CA GLN A 550 -18.96 17.01 3.52
C GLN A 550 -17.48 16.65 3.64
N ILE A 551 -17.15 15.63 4.41
CA ILE A 551 -15.77 15.17 4.59
C ILE A 551 -15.20 14.71 3.23
N GLU A 552 -16.02 14.01 2.46
CA GLU A 552 -15.66 13.52 1.13
C GLU A 552 -15.45 14.63 0.08
N ASP A 553 -15.87 15.87 0.36
CA ASP A 553 -15.66 17.04 -0.52
C ASP A 553 -14.37 17.81 -0.19
N LEU A 554 -13.51 17.29 0.67
CA LEU A 554 -12.25 17.95 1.05
C LEU A 554 -11.13 17.66 0.04
N TRP A 555 -10.27 18.65 -0.21
CA TRP A 555 -9.11 18.49 -1.09
C TRP A 555 -8.08 17.50 -0.55
N THR A 556 -7.79 17.59 0.74
CA THR A 556 -6.91 16.63 1.43
C THR A 556 -7.78 15.61 2.16
N PRO A 557 -7.55 14.32 1.97
CA PRO A 557 -8.21 13.27 2.74
C PRO A 557 -8.15 13.57 4.24
N PHE A 558 -9.29 13.42 4.91
CA PHE A 558 -9.47 13.79 6.31
C PHE A 558 -10.13 12.67 7.10
N PHE A 559 -9.79 12.60 8.37
CA PHE A 559 -10.53 11.83 9.36
C PHE A 559 -10.57 12.54 10.71
N CYS A 560 -11.58 12.26 11.50
CA CYS A 560 -11.54 12.57 12.93
C CYS A 560 -12.17 11.43 13.72
N VAL A 561 -11.89 11.40 15.01
CA VAL A 561 -12.40 10.34 15.90
C VAL A 561 -13.31 10.92 16.95
N SER A 562 -14.36 10.17 17.30
CA SER A 562 -15.23 10.42 18.44
C SER A 562 -15.41 9.14 19.25
N SER A 563 -15.85 9.29 20.48
CA SER A 563 -16.20 8.18 21.36
C SER A 563 -17.70 7.97 21.35
N ASN A 564 -18.15 6.76 21.03
CA ASN A 564 -19.55 6.38 21.02
C ASN A 564 -19.96 5.91 22.41
N LEU A 565 -20.75 6.71 23.11
CA LEU A 565 -21.26 6.37 24.45
C LEU A 565 -22.31 5.26 24.44
N SER A 566 -22.93 4.98 23.27
CA SER A 566 -23.94 3.93 23.15
C SER A 566 -23.34 2.55 23.04
N THR A 567 -22.17 2.40 22.39
CA THR A 567 -21.49 1.11 22.13
C THR A 567 -20.15 0.97 22.85
N ALA A 568 -19.64 2.04 23.49
CA ALA A 568 -18.31 2.11 24.09
C ALA A 568 -17.15 1.89 23.09
N GLU A 569 -17.34 2.26 21.82
CA GLU A 569 -16.37 2.09 20.75
C GLU A 569 -15.90 3.43 20.20
N MET A 570 -14.70 3.44 19.63
CA MET A 570 -14.18 4.57 18.86
C MET A 570 -14.84 4.60 17.48
N MET A 571 -15.39 5.76 17.11
CA MET A 571 -15.92 5.99 15.77
C MET A 571 -14.94 6.84 14.96
N VAL A 572 -14.59 6.36 13.75
CA VAL A 572 -13.73 7.08 12.80
C VAL A 572 -14.62 7.69 11.72
N HIS A 573 -14.67 9.01 11.68
CA HIS A 573 -15.44 9.77 10.69
C HIS A 573 -14.58 10.05 9.46
N ARG A 574 -15.00 9.55 8.32
CA ARG A 574 -14.33 9.70 7.01
C ARG A 574 -15.29 10.16 5.90
N ARG A 575 -16.56 10.20 6.18
CA ARG A 575 -17.66 10.60 5.27
C ARG A 575 -18.74 11.32 6.03
N GLY A 576 -19.57 12.06 5.33
CA GLY A 576 -20.70 12.77 5.87
C GLY A 576 -20.37 14.20 6.33
N SER A 577 -21.26 14.79 7.10
CA SER A 577 -21.13 16.20 7.50
C SER A 577 -19.88 16.48 8.33
N LEU A 578 -19.01 17.33 7.81
CA LEU A 578 -17.81 17.80 8.52
C LEU A 578 -18.18 18.52 9.81
N LEU A 579 -19.28 19.29 9.79
CA LEU A 579 -19.80 19.98 10.96
C LEU A 579 -20.10 19.00 12.11
N TRP A 580 -20.88 17.96 11.85
CA TRP A 580 -21.27 17.01 12.88
C TRP A 580 -20.11 16.14 13.37
N ALA A 581 -19.24 15.72 12.47
CA ALA A 581 -18.05 14.92 12.81
C ALA A 581 -17.07 15.72 13.69
N ALA A 582 -16.72 16.96 13.31
CA ALA A 582 -15.83 17.81 14.08
C ALA A 582 -16.46 18.23 15.43
N THR A 583 -17.79 18.47 15.48
CA THR A 583 -18.49 18.79 16.72
C THR A 583 -18.50 17.59 17.66
N ALA A 584 -18.79 16.38 17.17
CA ALA A 584 -18.76 15.15 17.98
C ALA A 584 -17.37 14.93 18.57
N SER A 585 -16.33 15.07 17.74
CA SER A 585 -14.94 14.92 18.17
C SER A 585 -14.49 15.94 19.23
N ALA A 586 -15.17 17.10 19.33
CA ALA A 586 -14.83 18.17 20.28
C ALA A 586 -15.85 18.30 21.44
N SER A 587 -16.82 17.39 21.54
CA SER A 587 -17.89 17.43 22.57
C SER A 587 -17.44 16.75 23.86
N LEU A 588 -16.59 17.45 24.64
CA LEU A 588 -16.08 16.94 25.91
C LEU A 588 -17.22 16.74 26.92
N PRO A 589 -17.43 15.52 27.48
CA PRO A 589 -18.49 15.20 28.37
C PRO A 589 -18.59 16.16 29.58
N GLY A 590 -19.81 16.63 29.87
CA GLY A 590 -20.09 17.60 30.91
C GLY A 590 -19.72 19.05 30.55
N ALA A 591 -18.72 19.28 29.70
CA ALA A 591 -18.37 20.61 29.21
C ALA A 591 -19.23 21.02 28.01
N ALA A 592 -19.28 20.20 26.98
CA ALA A 592 -20.08 20.40 25.77
C ALA A 592 -21.17 19.33 25.63
N GLN A 593 -22.22 19.63 24.87
CA GLN A 593 -23.33 18.72 24.65
C GLN A 593 -22.90 17.60 23.68
N PRO A 594 -23.19 16.32 23.99
CA PRO A 594 -22.96 15.22 23.07
C PRO A 594 -23.74 15.37 21.76
N VAL A 595 -23.26 14.80 20.69
CA VAL A 595 -23.94 14.77 19.38
C VAL A 595 -24.71 13.47 19.21
N LEU A 596 -26.00 13.59 18.85
CA LEU A 596 -26.78 12.42 18.44
C LEU A 596 -26.73 12.27 16.93
N LEU A 597 -26.13 11.16 16.46
CA LEU A 597 -25.99 10.84 15.04
C LEU A 597 -26.46 9.39 14.82
N ASP A 598 -27.41 9.19 13.92
CA ASP A 598 -27.98 7.87 13.58
C ASP A 598 -28.41 7.05 14.80
N GLY A 599 -28.99 7.71 15.82
CA GLY A 599 -29.43 7.09 17.06
C GLY A 599 -28.30 6.76 18.05
N GLN A 600 -27.07 7.12 17.75
CA GLN A 600 -25.90 6.91 18.61
C GLN A 600 -25.45 8.21 19.27
N LEU A 601 -25.10 8.15 20.54
CA LEU A 601 -24.65 9.29 21.32
C LEU A 601 -23.13 9.40 21.27
N LEU A 602 -22.62 10.43 20.60
CA LEU A 602 -21.20 10.65 20.34
C LEU A 602 -20.65 11.79 21.19
N CYS A 603 -19.43 11.65 21.66
CA CYS A 603 -18.71 12.66 22.42
C CYS A 603 -17.22 12.70 22.02
N ASP A 604 -16.43 13.55 22.70
CA ASP A 604 -15.02 13.79 22.39
C ASP A 604 -14.23 12.49 22.26
N GLY A 605 -13.45 12.40 21.19
CA GLY A 605 -12.61 11.26 20.92
C GLY A 605 -11.50 11.02 21.95
N ALA A 606 -11.14 12.05 22.72
CA ALA A 606 -10.09 11.98 23.72
C ALA A 606 -10.37 10.94 24.84
N LEU A 607 -11.63 10.49 25.01
CA LEU A 607 -11.92 9.42 25.96
C LEU A 607 -11.32 8.06 25.57
N LEU A 608 -11.24 7.77 24.26
CA LEU A 608 -10.76 6.49 23.74
C LEU A 608 -9.45 6.62 22.97
N ASN A 609 -9.26 7.70 22.19
CA ASN A 609 -8.05 7.91 21.38
C ASN A 609 -7.76 9.40 21.21
N ASN A 610 -6.94 9.94 22.09
CA ASN A 610 -6.58 11.36 22.05
C ASN A 610 -5.59 11.72 20.94
N LEU A 611 -4.75 10.77 20.50
CA LEU A 611 -3.75 10.96 19.44
C LEU A 611 -3.88 9.83 18.40
N PRO A 612 -4.75 9.97 17.37
CA PRO A 612 -5.14 8.87 16.48
C PRO A 612 -4.10 8.57 15.38
N ALA A 613 -2.83 8.38 15.74
CA ALA A 613 -1.75 8.00 14.84
C ALA A 613 -1.94 6.58 14.27
N ASP A 614 -2.43 5.66 15.10
CA ASP A 614 -2.83 4.31 14.71
C ASP A 614 -3.93 4.32 13.62
N VAL A 615 -4.85 5.28 13.68
CA VAL A 615 -5.89 5.44 12.66
C VAL A 615 -5.28 5.88 11.33
N ALA A 616 -4.36 6.85 11.33
CA ALA A 616 -3.66 7.27 10.12
C ALA A 616 -2.91 6.09 9.47
N ARG A 617 -2.26 5.26 10.29
CA ARG A 617 -1.58 4.04 9.84
C ARG A 617 -2.56 3.05 9.22
N ARG A 618 -3.67 2.74 9.89
CA ARG A 618 -4.73 1.85 9.37
C ARG A 618 -5.37 2.36 8.07
N LEU A 619 -5.38 3.67 7.85
CA LEU A 619 -5.87 4.29 6.62
C LEU A 619 -4.86 4.25 5.46
N GLY A 620 -3.73 3.56 5.64
CA GLY A 620 -2.76 3.27 4.59
C GLY A 620 -1.63 4.28 4.47
N CYS A 621 -1.40 5.13 5.48
CA CYS A 621 -0.22 5.98 5.49
C CYS A 621 1.03 5.15 5.79
N GLY A 622 2.00 5.18 4.87
CA GLY A 622 3.29 4.54 5.05
C GLY A 622 4.17 5.28 6.06
N ILE A 623 3.93 6.58 6.22
CA ILE A 623 4.63 7.45 7.16
C ILE A 623 3.58 8.19 7.99
N VAL A 624 3.75 8.20 9.31
CA VAL A 624 2.85 8.89 10.24
C VAL A 624 3.62 9.86 11.10
N ILE A 625 3.19 11.12 11.06
CA ILE A 625 3.67 12.19 11.94
C ILE A 625 2.59 12.41 13.01
N ALA A 626 2.94 12.21 14.28
CA ALA A 626 2.08 12.48 15.42
C ALA A 626 2.42 13.83 16.05
N ALA A 627 1.42 14.71 16.15
CA ALA A 627 1.55 16.01 16.81
C ALA A 627 0.79 15.95 18.14
N GLU A 628 1.54 15.87 19.23
CA GLU A 628 1.01 15.73 20.58
C GLU A 628 1.01 17.08 21.30
N VAL A 629 -0.13 17.42 21.88
CA VAL A 629 -0.34 18.65 22.67
C VAL A 629 -0.97 18.36 24.04
N SER A 630 -1.03 17.09 24.41
CA SER A 630 -1.31 16.66 25.76
C SER A 630 -0.09 16.92 26.66
N VAL A 631 -0.34 17.31 27.89
CA VAL A 631 0.71 17.45 28.89
C VAL A 631 0.41 16.44 29.98
N GLU A 632 1.31 15.50 30.18
CA GLU A 632 1.29 14.63 31.37
C GLU A 632 1.64 15.51 32.58
N GLU A 633 0.65 16.18 33.16
CA GLU A 633 0.82 16.79 34.47
C GLU A 633 0.68 15.70 35.54
N ASP A 634 1.79 15.28 36.10
CA ASP A 634 1.80 14.65 37.43
C ASP A 634 1.11 15.62 38.39
N ALA A 635 -0.17 15.37 38.65
CA ALA A 635 -0.92 16.22 39.58
C ALA A 635 -0.41 15.96 41.00
N GLN A 636 0.63 16.64 41.37
CA GLN A 636 1.04 16.69 42.78
C GLN A 636 0.03 17.55 43.53
N PHE A 637 -0.82 16.88 44.27
CA PHE A 637 -1.75 17.57 45.19
C PHE A 637 -1.01 17.87 46.48
N CYS A 638 -0.75 19.16 46.72
CA CYS A 638 -0.04 19.61 47.94
C CYS A 638 -0.97 19.59 49.19
N CYS A 639 -1.91 18.64 49.27
CA CYS A 639 -2.79 18.49 50.43
C CYS A 639 -2.49 17.18 51.13
N GLU A 640 -2.10 17.22 52.39
CA GLU A 640 -1.85 16.02 53.22
C GLU A 640 -3.14 15.21 53.48
N ARG A 641 -4.30 15.79 53.31
CA ARG A 641 -5.62 15.16 53.45
C ARG A 641 -6.66 15.78 52.48
N ILE A 642 -7.73 15.04 52.18
CA ILE A 642 -8.84 15.55 51.40
C ILE A 642 -9.51 16.69 52.22
N PRO A 643 -9.59 17.92 51.65
CA PRO A 643 -10.25 19.06 52.34
C PRO A 643 -11.71 18.81 52.60
N ARG A 644 -12.25 19.26 53.73
CA ARG A 644 -13.66 19.21 54.01
C ARG A 644 -14.41 20.25 53.20
N VAL A 645 -15.70 19.97 52.84
CA VAL A 645 -16.52 20.86 52.02
C VAL A 645 -16.58 22.28 52.59
N GLY A 646 -16.70 22.41 53.95
CA GLY A 646 -16.70 23.70 54.64
C GLY A 646 -15.36 24.48 54.53
N GLU A 647 -14.24 23.78 54.39
CA GLU A 647 -12.91 24.40 54.21
C GLU A 647 -12.81 24.94 52.76
N LEU A 648 -13.29 24.16 51.76
CA LEU A 648 -13.32 24.57 50.35
C LEU A 648 -14.27 25.76 50.14
N LEU A 649 -15.47 25.74 50.76
CA LEU A 649 -16.45 26.84 50.69
C LEU A 649 -15.87 28.09 51.32
N ARG A 650 -15.26 27.98 52.49
CA ARG A 650 -14.62 29.11 53.18
C ARG A 650 -13.45 29.70 52.39
N ASP A 651 -12.61 28.86 51.79
CA ASP A 651 -11.49 29.31 50.96
C ASP A 651 -11.97 30.04 49.70
N ARG A 652 -13.05 29.56 49.07
CA ARG A 652 -13.72 30.24 47.94
C ARG A 652 -14.42 31.54 48.34
N LEU A 653 -15.16 31.56 49.44
CA LEU A 653 -15.94 32.73 49.90
C LEU A 653 -15.03 33.90 50.29
N PHE A 654 -13.90 33.58 50.98
CA PHE A 654 -12.95 34.59 51.40
C PHE A 654 -11.84 34.87 50.40
N ARG A 655 -11.94 34.33 49.15
CA ARG A 655 -10.97 34.50 48.04
C ARG A 655 -9.51 34.20 48.42
N ARG A 656 -9.27 33.36 49.44
CA ARG A 656 -7.90 33.02 49.90
C ARG A 656 -7.11 32.15 48.96
N ARG A 657 -7.79 31.34 48.07
CA ARG A 657 -7.26 30.45 47.03
C ARG A 657 -5.98 29.64 47.48
N LYS A 658 -5.92 29.29 48.76
CA LYS A 658 -4.78 28.54 49.32
C LYS A 658 -4.89 27.04 49.11
N ILE A 659 -6.12 26.53 48.95
CA ILE A 659 -6.38 25.09 48.78
C ILE A 659 -6.52 24.81 47.27
N LYS A 660 -5.45 24.26 46.71
CA LYS A 660 -5.45 23.73 45.30
C LYS A 660 -5.96 22.30 45.37
N PHE A 661 -7.27 22.10 45.31
CA PHE A 661 -7.90 20.79 45.19
C PHE A 661 -8.76 20.77 43.94
N PRO A 662 -8.72 19.66 43.13
CA PRO A 662 -9.43 19.58 41.85
C PRO A 662 -10.95 19.64 42.07
N SER A 663 -11.64 20.27 41.17
CA SER A 663 -13.12 20.28 41.15
C SER A 663 -13.65 18.88 40.80
N LEU A 664 -14.94 18.62 41.13
CA LEU A 664 -15.60 17.37 40.74
C LEU A 664 -15.47 17.09 39.24
N MET A 665 -15.60 18.13 38.41
CA MET A 665 -15.49 18.07 36.97
C MET A 665 -14.07 17.69 36.55
N GLU A 666 -13.03 18.28 37.16
CA GLU A 666 -11.62 17.91 36.88
C GLU A 666 -11.33 16.49 37.28
N LEU A 667 -11.84 15.99 38.40
CA LEU A 667 -11.69 14.60 38.82
C LEU A 667 -12.39 13.66 37.85
N ALA A 668 -13.61 13.95 37.45
CA ALA A 668 -14.38 13.15 36.49
C ALA A 668 -13.67 13.12 35.12
N LEU A 669 -13.19 14.27 34.65
CA LEU A 669 -12.46 14.38 33.39
C LEU A 669 -11.14 13.61 33.45
N ARG A 670 -10.34 13.76 34.50
CA ARG A 670 -9.09 13.00 34.68
C ARG A 670 -9.35 11.50 34.71
N ALA A 671 -10.38 11.05 35.46
CA ALA A 671 -10.76 9.64 35.51
C ALA A 671 -11.16 9.09 34.13
N SER A 672 -11.89 9.88 33.34
CA SER A 672 -12.29 9.51 31.98
C SER A 672 -11.11 9.43 30.99
N LEU A 673 -10.08 10.23 31.20
CA LEU A 673 -8.91 10.28 30.31
C LEU A 673 -7.80 9.29 30.71
N LEU A 674 -7.87 8.60 31.86
CA LEU A 674 -6.85 7.65 32.30
C LEU A 674 -6.62 6.52 31.30
N HIS A 675 -7.69 6.00 30.71
CA HIS A 675 -7.61 4.94 29.69
C HIS A 675 -6.93 5.45 28.42
N SER A 676 -7.28 6.65 27.98
CA SER A 676 -6.70 7.27 26.78
C SER A 676 -5.19 7.51 26.91
N ALA A 677 -4.71 7.88 28.11
CA ALA A 677 -3.29 8.09 28.35
C ALA A 677 -2.45 6.81 28.17
N SER A 678 -2.99 5.65 28.50
CA SER A 678 -2.32 4.36 28.23
C SER A 678 -2.27 4.02 26.75
N LEU A 679 -3.32 4.35 26.00
CA LEU A 679 -3.41 4.14 24.55
C LEU A 679 -2.57 5.16 23.76
N GLU A 680 -2.37 6.35 24.29
CA GLU A 680 -1.56 7.40 23.67
C GLU A 680 -0.09 6.95 23.48
N ARG A 681 0.47 6.19 24.44
CA ARG A 681 1.79 5.57 24.27
C ARG A 681 1.83 4.58 23.11
N ALA A 682 0.85 3.69 23.01
CA ALA A 682 0.74 2.76 21.88
C ALA A 682 0.48 3.49 20.54
N ALA A 683 -0.21 4.63 20.57
CA ALA A 683 -0.42 5.46 19.39
C ALA A 683 0.90 6.11 18.94
N LEU A 684 1.75 6.52 19.88
CA LEU A 684 3.09 7.04 19.58
C LEU A 684 4.00 5.98 18.98
N ASP A 685 3.91 4.73 19.44
CA ASP A 685 4.64 3.60 18.85
C ASP A 685 4.22 3.33 17.37
N SER A 686 3.05 3.82 16.97
CA SER A 686 2.55 3.76 15.59
C SER A 686 3.05 4.91 14.72
N ALA A 687 3.70 5.92 15.29
CA ALA A 687 4.22 7.09 14.58
C ALA A 687 5.70 6.92 14.24
N ASP A 688 6.10 7.34 13.04
CA ASP A 688 7.50 7.39 12.62
C ASP A 688 8.18 8.67 13.14
N PHE A 689 7.40 9.75 13.27
CA PHE A 689 7.87 11.05 13.74
C PHE A 689 6.89 11.63 14.76
N THR A 690 7.42 12.29 15.77
CA THR A 690 6.61 12.91 16.82
C THR A 690 7.02 14.36 17.04
N LEU A 691 6.00 15.23 17.14
CA LEU A 691 6.14 16.65 17.48
C LEU A 691 5.50 16.89 18.86
N ARG A 692 6.30 17.32 19.84
CA ARG A 692 5.88 17.61 21.23
C ARG A 692 6.41 18.98 21.65
N PRO A 693 5.66 20.06 21.31
CA PRO A 693 6.10 21.42 21.66
C PRO A 693 6.06 21.63 23.18
N PRO A 694 6.95 22.48 23.74
CA PRO A 694 6.97 22.82 25.18
C PRO A 694 5.83 23.77 25.54
N ILE A 695 4.67 23.22 25.88
CA ILE A 695 3.40 23.95 26.11
C ILE A 695 2.86 23.81 27.54
N GLU A 696 3.68 23.34 28.48
CA GLU A 696 3.29 23.09 29.89
C GLU A 696 2.80 24.35 30.59
N GLY A 697 3.25 25.51 30.16
CA GLY A 697 2.83 26.81 30.73
C GLY A 697 1.45 27.30 30.31
N PHE A 698 0.73 26.55 29.42
CA PHE A 698 -0.56 26.95 28.90
C PHE A 698 -1.69 26.05 29.41
N GLY A 699 -2.77 26.63 29.88
CA GLY A 699 -3.97 25.89 30.30
C GLY A 699 -4.84 25.43 29.13
N LEU A 700 -5.65 24.39 29.35
CA LEU A 700 -6.59 23.87 28.35
C LEU A 700 -7.62 24.91 27.82
N MET A 701 -7.90 25.94 28.62
CA MET A 701 -8.86 27.02 28.30
C MET A 701 -8.17 28.36 28.02
N ASP A 702 -6.84 28.38 27.84
CA ASP A 702 -6.10 29.62 27.57
C ASP A 702 -6.14 30.00 26.09
N PHE A 703 -7.35 30.27 25.60
CA PHE A 703 -7.56 30.68 24.21
C PHE A 703 -6.96 32.05 23.86
N TYR A 704 -6.56 32.86 24.86
CA TYR A 704 -5.89 34.14 24.64
C TYR A 704 -4.39 33.93 24.29
N GLY A 705 -3.83 32.78 24.58
CA GLY A 705 -2.46 32.41 24.22
C GLY A 705 -2.27 31.98 22.77
N LEU A 706 -3.28 32.13 21.89
CA LEU A 706 -3.29 31.61 20.52
C LEU A 706 -2.00 31.92 19.76
N GLU A 707 -1.60 33.19 19.63
CA GLU A 707 -0.43 33.57 18.85
C GLU A 707 0.87 32.97 19.44
N ARG A 708 0.95 32.91 20.76
CA ARG A 708 2.12 32.34 21.46
C ARG A 708 2.19 30.84 21.26
N LEU A 709 1.06 30.15 21.32
CA LEU A 709 0.99 28.70 21.07
C LEU A 709 1.37 28.35 19.63
N VAL A 710 0.87 29.13 18.67
CA VAL A 710 1.23 28.95 17.24
C VAL A 710 2.74 29.13 17.06
N GLU A 711 3.34 30.15 17.68
CA GLU A 711 4.79 30.37 17.55
C GLU A 711 5.61 29.28 18.24
N VAL A 712 5.22 28.83 19.43
CA VAL A 712 5.90 27.72 20.12
C VAL A 712 5.83 26.44 19.27
N GLY A 713 4.65 26.12 18.71
CA GLY A 713 4.50 24.98 17.80
C GLY A 713 5.35 25.09 16.55
N TYR A 714 5.44 26.29 15.96
CA TYR A 714 6.25 26.55 14.79
C TYR A 714 7.75 26.36 15.03
N GLN A 715 8.29 26.97 16.08
CA GLN A 715 9.71 26.90 16.40
C GLN A 715 10.13 25.45 16.71
N HIS A 716 9.33 24.74 17.52
CA HIS A 716 9.59 23.34 17.84
C HIS A 716 9.59 22.47 16.58
N ALA A 717 8.55 22.56 15.75
CA ALA A 717 8.48 21.75 14.54
C ALA A 717 9.59 22.06 13.54
N ARG A 718 9.97 23.33 13.40
CA ARG A 718 11.10 23.74 12.55
C ARG A 718 12.42 23.10 12.99
N GLU A 719 12.68 23.03 14.31
CA GLU A 719 13.87 22.40 14.86
C GLU A 719 13.86 20.88 14.66
N GLU A 720 12.72 20.21 14.92
CA GLU A 720 12.61 18.78 14.76
C GLU A 720 12.70 18.37 13.26
N VAL A 721 12.02 19.07 12.37
CA VAL A 721 12.10 18.82 10.93
C VAL A 721 13.51 19.03 10.40
N ALA A 722 14.25 20.04 10.90
CA ALA A 722 15.65 20.23 10.52
C ALA A 722 16.54 19.03 10.96
N LYS A 723 16.26 18.42 12.11
CA LYS A 723 16.94 17.18 12.55
C LYS A 723 16.59 16.01 11.63
N TRP A 724 15.30 15.84 11.24
CA TRP A 724 14.87 14.77 10.34
C TRP A 724 15.52 14.88 8.96
N VAL A 725 15.64 16.11 8.44
CA VAL A 725 16.37 16.38 7.18
C VAL A 725 17.86 16.06 7.33
N ALA A 726 18.49 16.49 8.43
CA ALA A 726 19.93 16.28 8.64
C ALA A 726 20.30 14.80 8.82
N THR A 727 19.37 13.97 9.30
CA THR A 727 19.56 12.52 9.45
C THR A 727 19.18 11.72 8.19
N GLY A 728 18.72 12.38 7.12
CA GLY A 728 18.21 11.70 5.91
C GLY A 728 16.89 10.96 6.14
N ALA A 729 16.24 11.13 7.30
CA ALA A 729 15.00 10.43 7.62
C ALA A 729 13.81 10.80 6.70
N LEU A 730 13.92 11.96 6.04
CA LEU A 730 12.96 12.45 5.03
C LEU A 730 13.47 12.26 3.59
N ASP A 731 14.60 11.55 3.38
CA ASP A 731 15.12 11.33 2.03
C ASP A 731 14.09 10.56 1.19
N GLY A 732 13.77 11.13 0.03
CA GLY A 732 12.70 10.67 -0.85
C GLY A 732 11.31 11.26 -0.57
N LEU A 733 11.12 12.08 0.47
CA LEU A 733 9.87 12.81 0.73
C LEU A 733 9.97 14.31 0.38
N ALA A 734 11.11 14.92 0.66
CA ALA A 734 11.32 16.37 0.57
C ALA A 734 11.84 16.87 -0.78
N VAL A 735 12.20 15.98 -1.72
CA VAL A 735 12.89 16.34 -2.97
C VAL A 735 11.97 17.05 -3.99
N GLU A 736 10.66 17.05 -3.79
CA GLU A 736 9.71 17.55 -4.79
C GLU A 736 9.53 19.09 -4.81
N PHE A 737 9.90 19.80 -3.75
CA PHE A 737 9.55 21.23 -3.63
C PHE A 737 10.68 22.21 -3.92
N ALA A 738 11.94 21.81 -3.88
CA ALA A 738 13.07 22.70 -4.19
C ALA A 738 13.18 23.04 -5.69
N ALA A 739 12.56 22.29 -6.58
CA ALA A 739 12.60 22.50 -8.04
C ALA A 739 11.47 23.40 -8.58
N ALA A 740 10.45 23.70 -7.79
CA ALA A 740 9.31 24.52 -8.22
C ALA A 740 9.39 26.01 -7.81
N SER A 741 10.43 26.40 -7.06
CA SER A 741 10.66 27.78 -6.61
C SER A 741 11.91 28.43 -7.22
N GLY A 742 12.44 27.86 -8.34
CA GLY A 742 13.52 28.46 -9.14
C GLY A 742 13.01 29.12 -10.40
#